data_39892aecb82e908ea79112b3592cc41f
#
_entry.id   39892aecb82e908ea79112b3592cc41f
#
_cell.length_a   1.000
_cell.length_b   1.000
_cell.length_c   1.000
_cell.angle_alpha   90.00
_cell.angle_beta   90.00
_cell.angle_gamma   90.00
#
_symmetry.space_group_name_H-M   'P 1'
#
loop_
_entity.id
_entity.type
_entity.pdbx_description
1 polymer ?
#
loop_
_entity_poly.entity_id
_entity_poly.type
_entity_poly.pdbx_seq_one_letter_code
_entity_poly.pdbx_strand_id
1 'polypeptide(L)'
;VQIIGWLYQFYNTELKADVFGKSGKITKNDIPAATQLFTPDWIVRYMVENSLGRIYVDKRKNEGIYADGRGLDEMTWHEAESERIATETLIADKMGWKYYLPEAEQTQEVRKQLDEIQNEYATLDVKDIKVIDPCMGSGHILVYAFDVLMQIYEASGYSQRDAAQSILENNLYGLDIDDRAAQLAYFAVMMKARQYDRRVFSRGIQPHVYAIVESNGLDSSSVEYFTNNDPKLKKDFGTLMDELRDAKEYGSILNISQVDFAALYARVEEVRADISMFREIVLNSILPLIQAAEVMAQKYDVVVTNPPYMGISNASEKLNQYAKKAYPISRYDLSTICMEKTLSMCNKTGMMAMINIPVWMSKSSFEDLRYSLLTKHTFVNMLHCGRGIFGSDFGTTAFVIRKSFEKGYAATFHQLFDEMGAVDSVEQKERWFFERKGLYIAEQKKFLNIGSYPIAYSTSKRLLEILDTEKPLSDFAYPRKGLTTGDNDTFIRLWFEVSGQKFSMTGNGRKWFPMTKGGDFRRWYGNNDYVVNWENNGFALRNFKDEDGKLRSVLRNTQFYLRECISWNDTTATGKIAFRYQPEGYISNASGPCVFADHDLFYLFGLLNSIVSQKLLEILAPNMKFEVGQMALVPIIKKQSNYIDDLVRKTVDIVKSDWDSFETSWDFKFHPLVENQQYAATYHFDEQNSPAHHISAAYQMWVATTERRFQQLKTNEEEINRIFIDIYGLQGELTPEVEDKDVTVRKADLGRDIRSLISYAVGCMFGRYSLDKPGLVFAGYSKIEQTTKTLDGDDPELEKFAKQNADGSVSYGSYYHEVNQDNYKSFSIDTDNIIPICDDDYFDDDITGRFVKWVETVYGKETLEENLKFIA
;
A
#
# COMPACT_ATOMS: atom_id res chain seq x y z
N VAL A 1 -28.22 -3.02 16.79
CA VAL A 1 -27.12 -3.97 16.48
C VAL A 1 -25.83 -3.22 16.16
N GLN A 2 -25.86 -2.17 15.30
CA GLN A 2 -24.67 -1.36 14.97
C GLN A 2 -23.95 -0.81 16.21
N ILE A 3 -24.69 -0.34 17.21
CA ILE A 3 -24.13 0.16 18.49
C ILE A 3 -23.30 -0.92 19.20
N ILE A 4 -23.73 -2.18 19.18
CA ILE A 4 -23.01 -3.30 19.79
C ILE A 4 -21.69 -3.54 19.06
N GLY A 5 -21.71 -3.49 17.74
CA GLY A 5 -20.50 -3.62 16.92
C GLY A 5 -19.49 -2.50 17.16
N TRP A 6 -19.96 -1.26 17.27
CA TRP A 6 -19.12 -0.10 17.61
C TRP A 6 -18.54 -0.20 19.02
N LEU A 7 -19.34 -0.59 20.01
CA LEU A 7 -18.85 -0.82 21.38
C LEU A 7 -17.76 -1.88 21.42
N TYR A 8 -17.92 -2.96 20.68
CA TYR A 8 -16.90 -4.02 20.57
C TYR A 8 -15.63 -3.53 19.87
N GLN A 9 -15.76 -2.73 18.82
CA GLN A 9 -14.61 -2.10 18.17
C GLN A 9 -13.88 -1.12 19.11
N PHE A 10 -14.60 -0.26 19.82
CA PHE A 10 -14.01 0.65 20.80
C PHE A 10 -13.29 -0.08 21.92
N TYR A 11 -13.87 -1.17 22.43
CA TYR A 11 -13.22 -2.01 23.43
C TYR A 11 -11.86 -2.57 22.98
N ASN A 12 -11.74 -2.92 21.70
CA ASN A 12 -10.50 -3.47 21.15
C ASN A 12 -9.49 -2.39 20.70
N THR A 13 -9.84 -1.09 20.72
CA THR A 13 -8.94 -0.02 20.23
C THR A 13 -7.66 0.09 21.06
N GLU A 14 -7.76 0.06 22.39
CA GLU A 14 -6.59 0.09 23.28
C GLU A 14 -5.76 -1.18 23.13
N LEU A 15 -6.39 -2.35 23.11
CA LEU A 15 -5.73 -3.64 22.89
C LEU A 15 -5.00 -3.69 21.55
N LYS A 16 -5.58 -3.08 20.50
CA LYS A 16 -4.95 -2.98 19.18
C LYS A 16 -3.67 -2.13 19.24
N ALA A 17 -3.71 -1.00 19.91
CA ALA A 17 -2.53 -0.16 20.12
C ALA A 17 -1.42 -0.89 20.87
N ASP A 18 -1.78 -1.65 21.91
CA ASP A 18 -0.85 -2.48 22.69
C ASP A 18 -0.19 -3.58 21.83
N VAL A 19 -0.98 -4.25 20.97
CA VAL A 19 -0.46 -5.30 20.08
C VAL A 19 0.55 -4.73 19.09
N PHE A 20 0.26 -3.58 18.47
CA PHE A 20 1.18 -2.95 17.52
C PHE A 20 2.37 -2.26 18.19
N GLY A 21 2.29 -1.94 19.48
CA GLY A 21 3.41 -1.43 20.27
C GLY A 21 4.43 -2.50 20.70
N LYS A 22 4.07 -3.78 20.64
CA LYS A 22 4.95 -4.89 21.01
C LYS A 22 5.96 -5.16 19.87
N SER A 23 7.23 -5.35 20.24
CA SER A 23 8.22 -5.91 19.32
C SER A 23 8.06 -7.44 19.30
N GLY A 24 7.47 -8.00 18.22
CA GLY A 24 7.32 -9.45 18.11
C GLY A 24 6.25 -9.87 17.10
N LYS A 25 6.03 -11.17 16.99
CA LYS A 25 4.98 -11.73 16.13
C LYS A 25 3.63 -11.69 16.85
N ILE A 26 2.56 -11.51 16.07
CA ILE A 26 1.18 -11.53 16.54
C ILE A 26 0.84 -12.97 16.94
N THR A 27 0.38 -13.16 18.18
CA THR A 27 -0.03 -14.46 18.73
C THR A 27 -1.52 -14.71 18.50
N LYS A 28 -1.99 -15.95 18.70
CA LYS A 28 -3.41 -16.30 18.57
C LYS A 28 -4.34 -15.41 19.39
N ASN A 29 -3.91 -14.98 20.57
CA ASN A 29 -4.70 -14.12 21.46
C ASN A 29 -4.74 -12.65 20.98
N ASP A 30 -3.76 -12.23 20.20
CA ASP A 30 -3.65 -10.86 19.68
C ASP A 30 -4.39 -10.70 18.33
N ILE A 31 -4.65 -11.80 17.57
CA ILE A 31 -5.30 -11.75 16.25
C ILE A 31 -6.64 -11.00 16.29
N PRO A 32 -7.58 -11.28 17.21
CA PRO A 32 -8.86 -10.56 17.24
C PRO A 32 -8.69 -9.06 17.40
N ALA A 33 -7.84 -8.60 18.30
CA ALA A 33 -7.60 -7.17 18.55
C ALA A 33 -6.87 -6.50 17.36
N ALA A 34 -5.89 -7.20 16.75
CA ALA A 34 -5.11 -6.68 15.65
C ALA A 34 -5.91 -6.50 14.35
N THR A 35 -6.89 -7.38 14.10
CA THR A 35 -7.55 -7.51 12.79
C THR A 35 -9.00 -7.07 12.76
N GLN A 36 -9.59 -6.73 13.91
CA GLN A 36 -10.98 -6.33 13.98
C GLN A 36 -11.24 -5.00 13.26
N LEU A 37 -12.22 -5.03 12.34
CA LEU A 37 -12.70 -3.88 11.58
C LEU A 37 -14.23 -3.99 11.42
N PHE A 38 -14.95 -2.92 11.75
CA PHE A 38 -16.40 -2.87 11.59
C PHE A 38 -16.76 -2.42 10.17
N THR A 39 -17.41 -3.29 9.40
CA THR A 39 -17.81 -3.04 8.01
C THR A 39 -18.93 -2.00 7.97
N PRO A 40 -18.83 -0.91 7.19
CA PRO A 40 -19.93 0.02 6.98
C PRO A 40 -21.20 -0.66 6.47
N ASP A 41 -22.37 -0.21 6.95
CA ASP A 41 -23.66 -0.85 6.69
C ASP A 41 -23.96 -1.01 5.19
N TRP A 42 -23.67 0.01 4.38
CA TRP A 42 -23.93 -0.04 2.95
C TRP A 42 -23.08 -1.08 2.21
N ILE A 43 -21.85 -1.34 2.66
CA ILE A 43 -20.99 -2.42 2.12
C ILE A 43 -21.56 -3.80 2.49
N VAL A 44 -22.03 -3.96 3.73
CA VAL A 44 -22.72 -5.20 4.16
C VAL A 44 -23.94 -5.45 3.28
N ARG A 45 -24.76 -4.41 3.04
CA ARG A 45 -25.92 -4.49 2.15
C ARG A 45 -25.51 -4.88 0.73
N TYR A 46 -24.52 -4.20 0.17
CA TYR A 46 -23.99 -4.56 -1.15
C TYR A 46 -23.58 -6.03 -1.22
N MET A 47 -22.81 -6.53 -0.26
CA MET A 47 -22.34 -7.92 -0.28
C MET A 47 -23.50 -8.93 -0.21
N VAL A 48 -24.45 -8.72 0.69
CA VAL A 48 -25.58 -9.65 0.90
C VAL A 48 -26.61 -9.56 -0.25
N GLU A 49 -26.94 -8.35 -0.72
CA GLU A 49 -27.90 -8.16 -1.82
C GLU A 49 -27.39 -8.74 -3.14
N ASN A 50 -26.08 -8.65 -3.41
CA ASN A 50 -25.45 -9.15 -4.63
C ASN A 50 -25.01 -10.63 -4.56
N SER A 51 -25.18 -11.30 -3.44
CA SER A 51 -24.94 -12.75 -3.28
C SER A 51 -26.25 -13.46 -2.94
N LEU A 52 -26.74 -13.37 -1.72
CA LEU A 52 -28.01 -13.98 -1.31
C LEU A 52 -29.21 -13.43 -2.09
N GLY A 53 -29.28 -12.10 -2.23
CA GLY A 53 -30.32 -11.45 -3.02
C GLY A 53 -30.30 -11.88 -4.49
N ARG A 54 -29.12 -12.07 -5.07
CA ARG A 54 -28.98 -12.53 -6.47
C ARG A 54 -29.55 -13.91 -6.68
N ILE A 55 -29.36 -14.86 -5.77
CA ILE A 55 -29.97 -16.18 -5.87
C ILE A 55 -31.50 -16.06 -5.99
N TYR A 56 -32.08 -15.20 -5.18
CA TYR A 56 -33.53 -14.96 -5.24
C TYR A 56 -33.98 -14.28 -6.56
N VAL A 57 -33.23 -13.26 -7.01
CA VAL A 57 -33.51 -12.57 -8.29
C VAL A 57 -33.42 -13.56 -9.46
N ASP A 58 -32.35 -14.39 -9.49
CA ASP A 58 -32.16 -15.40 -10.53
C ASP A 58 -33.30 -16.45 -10.52
N LYS A 59 -33.74 -16.86 -9.34
CA LYS A 59 -34.92 -17.74 -9.20
C LYS A 59 -36.17 -17.08 -9.79
N ARG A 60 -36.43 -15.81 -9.46
CA ARG A 60 -37.62 -15.07 -9.93
C ARG A 60 -37.61 -14.81 -11.43
N LYS A 61 -36.45 -14.57 -12.03
CA LYS A 61 -36.31 -14.40 -13.49
C LYS A 61 -36.74 -15.68 -14.24
N ASN A 62 -36.45 -16.85 -13.69
CA ASN A 62 -36.81 -18.12 -14.30
C ASN A 62 -38.33 -18.40 -14.28
N GLU A 63 -39.09 -17.67 -13.46
CA GLU A 63 -40.56 -17.74 -13.46
C GLU A 63 -41.22 -17.03 -14.68
N GLY A 64 -40.41 -16.38 -15.54
CA GLY A 64 -40.84 -15.74 -16.79
C GLY A 64 -41.66 -14.47 -16.61
N ILE A 65 -41.52 -13.80 -15.46
CA ILE A 65 -42.22 -12.53 -15.16
C ILE A 65 -41.28 -11.39 -15.60
N TYR A 66 -41.60 -10.75 -16.70
CA TYR A 66 -40.84 -9.63 -17.25
C TYR A 66 -41.56 -8.29 -17.04
N ALA A 67 -40.81 -7.21 -16.96
CA ALA A 67 -41.33 -5.87 -16.67
C ALA A 67 -42.25 -5.36 -17.78
N ASP A 68 -41.97 -5.68 -19.03
CA ASP A 68 -42.73 -5.29 -20.21
C ASP A 68 -43.96 -6.17 -20.46
N GLY A 69 -44.04 -7.36 -19.88
CA GLY A 69 -45.15 -8.28 -20.07
C GLY A 69 -45.18 -9.01 -21.44
N ARG A 70 -44.18 -8.79 -22.31
CA ARG A 70 -43.95 -9.53 -23.56
C ARG A 70 -43.11 -10.77 -23.31
N GLY A 71 -43.25 -11.84 -24.13
CA GLY A 71 -42.31 -12.95 -24.13
C GLY A 71 -40.95 -12.55 -24.69
N LEU A 72 -39.84 -13.07 -24.13
CA LEU A 72 -38.50 -12.79 -24.66
C LEU A 72 -38.30 -13.25 -26.11
N ASP A 73 -39.10 -14.24 -26.55
CA ASP A 73 -39.06 -14.80 -27.92
C ASP A 73 -39.53 -13.79 -28.98
N GLU A 74 -40.28 -12.76 -28.58
CA GLU A 74 -40.77 -11.69 -29.43
C GLU A 74 -39.82 -10.49 -29.55
N MET A 75 -38.67 -10.55 -28.86
CA MET A 75 -37.71 -9.46 -28.75
C MET A 75 -36.44 -9.77 -29.54
N THR A 76 -35.76 -8.71 -30.00
CA THR A 76 -34.37 -8.82 -30.44
C THR A 76 -33.49 -9.17 -29.25
N TRP A 77 -32.29 -9.73 -29.49
CA TRP A 77 -31.37 -10.10 -28.42
C TRP A 77 -31.10 -8.95 -27.46
N HIS A 78 -30.83 -7.76 -28.00
CA HIS A 78 -30.54 -6.57 -27.22
C HIS A 78 -31.73 -6.08 -26.37
N GLU A 79 -32.95 -6.12 -26.94
CA GLU A 79 -34.17 -5.83 -26.19
C GLU A 79 -34.37 -6.85 -25.06
N ALA A 80 -34.17 -8.14 -25.33
CA ALA A 80 -34.32 -9.19 -24.34
C ALA A 80 -33.32 -9.04 -23.17
N GLU A 81 -32.06 -8.68 -23.44
CA GLU A 81 -31.07 -8.42 -22.37
C GLU A 81 -31.43 -7.15 -21.57
N SER A 82 -31.84 -6.07 -22.25
CA SER A 82 -32.33 -4.87 -21.58
C SER A 82 -33.51 -5.12 -20.67
N GLU A 83 -34.45 -5.96 -21.11
CA GLU A 83 -35.65 -6.37 -20.35
C GLU A 83 -35.28 -7.24 -19.13
N ARG A 84 -34.29 -8.13 -19.27
CA ARG A 84 -33.78 -8.91 -18.14
C ARG A 84 -33.17 -8.01 -17.07
N ILE A 85 -32.34 -7.02 -17.46
CA ILE A 85 -31.74 -6.04 -16.56
C ILE A 85 -32.82 -5.20 -15.86
N ALA A 86 -33.84 -4.76 -16.61
CA ALA A 86 -34.98 -4.01 -16.05
C ALA A 86 -35.76 -4.88 -15.04
N THR A 87 -35.96 -6.15 -15.35
CA THR A 87 -36.62 -7.10 -14.46
C THR A 87 -35.85 -7.35 -13.17
N GLU A 88 -34.50 -7.51 -13.25
CA GLU A 88 -33.65 -7.60 -12.06
C GLU A 88 -33.80 -6.38 -11.17
N THR A 89 -33.71 -5.18 -11.77
CA THR A 89 -33.88 -3.91 -11.06
C THR A 89 -35.24 -3.83 -10.40
N LEU A 90 -36.32 -4.19 -11.12
CA LEU A 90 -37.69 -4.17 -10.57
C LEU A 90 -37.86 -5.14 -9.39
N ILE A 91 -37.25 -6.33 -9.46
CA ILE A 91 -37.31 -7.31 -8.35
C ILE A 91 -36.53 -6.74 -7.15
N ALA A 92 -35.33 -6.23 -7.34
CA ALA A 92 -34.53 -5.64 -6.28
C ALA A 92 -35.20 -4.43 -5.62
N ASP A 93 -35.81 -3.54 -6.40
CA ASP A 93 -36.59 -2.40 -5.91
C ASP A 93 -37.81 -2.81 -5.08
N LYS A 94 -38.57 -3.83 -5.53
CA LYS A 94 -39.67 -4.37 -4.76
C LYS A 94 -39.26 -4.96 -3.42
N MET A 95 -38.05 -5.54 -3.36
CA MET A 95 -37.46 -6.06 -2.13
C MET A 95 -36.76 -4.96 -1.29
N GLY A 96 -36.62 -3.75 -1.82
CA GLY A 96 -35.93 -2.64 -1.14
C GLY A 96 -34.41 -2.77 -1.11
N TRP A 97 -33.82 -3.54 -2.01
CA TRP A 97 -32.37 -3.79 -2.11
C TRP A 97 -31.70 -2.71 -2.96
N LYS A 98 -31.35 -1.62 -2.30
CA LYS A 98 -30.81 -0.41 -2.95
C LYS A 98 -29.40 -0.58 -3.49
N TYR A 99 -28.62 -1.52 -2.96
CA TYR A 99 -27.22 -1.74 -3.31
C TYR A 99 -27.05 -2.96 -4.23
N TYR A 100 -28.15 -3.51 -4.75
CA TYR A 100 -28.12 -4.54 -5.77
C TYR A 100 -27.62 -3.95 -7.10
N LEU A 101 -26.63 -4.61 -7.72
CA LEU A 101 -26.13 -4.28 -9.05
C LEU A 101 -26.69 -5.33 -10.05
N PRO A 102 -27.53 -4.92 -11.01
CA PRO A 102 -28.00 -5.85 -12.05
C PRO A 102 -26.82 -6.33 -12.91
N GLU A 103 -27.03 -7.47 -13.57
CA GLU A 103 -26.04 -8.00 -14.52
C GLU A 103 -25.81 -7.00 -15.68
N ALA A 104 -24.58 -6.97 -16.21
CA ALA A 104 -24.33 -6.34 -17.49
C ALA A 104 -24.96 -7.17 -18.63
N GLU A 105 -25.12 -6.59 -19.82
CA GLU A 105 -25.50 -7.31 -21.02
C GLU A 105 -24.51 -8.46 -21.27
N GLN A 106 -25.05 -9.66 -21.56
CA GLN A 106 -24.27 -10.87 -21.79
C GLN A 106 -24.42 -11.34 -23.23
N THR A 107 -23.46 -12.13 -23.72
CA THR A 107 -23.63 -12.82 -25.03
C THR A 107 -24.58 -14.00 -24.91
N GLN A 108 -25.07 -14.49 -26.06
CA GLN A 108 -25.96 -15.65 -26.10
C GLN A 108 -25.33 -16.91 -25.48
N GLU A 109 -24.04 -17.10 -25.69
CA GLU A 109 -23.26 -18.20 -25.12
C GLU A 109 -23.18 -18.15 -23.61
N VAL A 110 -22.99 -16.95 -23.05
CA VAL A 110 -22.98 -16.73 -21.60
C VAL A 110 -24.38 -16.93 -21.03
N ARG A 111 -25.42 -16.43 -21.72
CA ARG A 111 -26.79 -16.54 -21.26
C ARG A 111 -27.24 -18.02 -21.11
N LYS A 112 -26.86 -18.88 -22.02
CA LYS A 112 -27.12 -20.33 -21.89
C LYS A 112 -26.53 -20.93 -20.62
N GLN A 113 -25.30 -20.52 -20.25
CA GLN A 113 -24.64 -20.98 -19.02
C GLN A 113 -25.39 -20.47 -17.78
N LEU A 114 -25.84 -19.21 -17.81
CA LEU A 114 -26.61 -18.62 -16.72
C LEU A 114 -28.00 -19.21 -16.57
N ASP A 115 -28.68 -19.55 -17.68
CA ASP A 115 -29.99 -20.19 -17.66
C ASP A 115 -29.93 -21.59 -16.99
N GLU A 116 -28.81 -22.33 -17.16
CA GLU A 116 -28.59 -23.59 -16.44
C GLU A 116 -28.52 -23.36 -14.92
N ILE A 117 -27.81 -22.32 -14.46
CA ILE A 117 -27.72 -21.95 -13.05
C ILE A 117 -29.06 -21.47 -12.50
N GLN A 118 -29.79 -20.65 -13.26
CA GLN A 118 -31.13 -20.17 -12.87
C GLN A 118 -32.15 -21.32 -12.75
N ASN A 119 -32.04 -22.32 -13.60
CA ASN A 119 -32.85 -23.54 -13.50
C ASN A 119 -32.56 -24.34 -12.21
N GLU A 120 -31.26 -24.38 -11.79
CA GLU A 120 -30.89 -24.98 -10.52
C GLU A 120 -31.48 -24.19 -9.33
N TYR A 121 -31.39 -22.87 -9.35
CA TYR A 121 -31.96 -22.01 -8.30
C TYR A 121 -33.50 -22.03 -8.28
N ALA A 122 -34.16 -22.24 -9.42
CA ALA A 122 -35.64 -22.33 -9.49
C ALA A 122 -36.20 -23.47 -8.62
N THR A 123 -35.42 -24.55 -8.51
CA THR A 123 -35.82 -25.72 -7.71
C THR A 123 -35.45 -25.64 -6.23
N LEU A 124 -34.60 -24.66 -5.86
CA LEU A 124 -34.08 -24.49 -4.49
C LEU A 124 -35.20 -23.97 -3.56
N ASP A 125 -35.54 -24.71 -2.50
CA ASP A 125 -36.41 -24.19 -1.46
C ASP A 125 -35.68 -23.15 -0.61
N VAL A 126 -36.40 -22.13 -0.13
CA VAL A 126 -35.83 -21.10 0.75
C VAL A 126 -35.24 -21.69 2.03
N LYS A 127 -35.76 -22.80 2.52
CA LYS A 127 -35.25 -23.51 3.70
C LYS A 127 -33.88 -24.15 3.48
N ASP A 128 -33.56 -24.48 2.23
CA ASP A 128 -32.35 -25.19 1.87
C ASP A 128 -31.20 -24.24 1.60
N ILE A 129 -31.47 -22.91 1.45
CA ILE A 129 -30.46 -21.88 1.26
C ILE A 129 -29.60 -21.73 2.51
N LYS A 130 -28.32 -22.02 2.41
CA LYS A 130 -27.36 -21.89 3.52
C LYS A 130 -26.42 -20.72 3.33
N VAL A 131 -26.37 -19.83 4.35
CA VAL A 131 -25.53 -18.62 4.37
C VAL A 131 -24.59 -18.67 5.56
N ILE A 132 -23.30 -18.46 5.35
CA ILE A 132 -22.31 -18.40 6.44
C ILE A 132 -21.49 -17.12 6.40
N ASP A 133 -21.19 -16.61 7.61
CA ASP A 133 -20.06 -15.70 7.86
C ASP A 133 -19.01 -16.42 8.73
N PRO A 134 -17.89 -16.88 8.14
CA PRO A 134 -16.86 -17.62 8.88
C PRO A 134 -15.93 -16.73 9.72
N CYS A 135 -16.07 -15.40 9.70
CA CYS A 135 -15.34 -14.41 10.50
C CYS A 135 -16.33 -13.36 11.01
N MET A 136 -17.38 -13.80 11.67
CA MET A 136 -18.62 -13.02 11.86
C MET A 136 -18.50 -11.80 12.78
N GLY A 137 -17.43 -11.68 13.59
CA GLY A 137 -17.28 -10.60 14.55
C GLY A 137 -18.50 -10.51 15.47
N SER A 138 -19.09 -9.33 15.59
CA SER A 138 -20.33 -9.09 16.35
C SER A 138 -21.63 -9.50 15.64
N GLY A 139 -21.55 -10.17 14.46
CA GLY A 139 -22.69 -10.69 13.72
C GLY A 139 -23.42 -9.67 12.82
N HIS A 140 -22.80 -8.54 12.48
CA HIS A 140 -23.44 -7.49 11.67
C HIS A 140 -23.90 -8.01 10.30
N ILE A 141 -23.07 -8.78 9.60
CA ILE A 141 -23.41 -9.39 8.31
C ILE A 141 -24.57 -10.39 8.48
N LEU A 142 -24.51 -11.24 9.49
CA LEU A 142 -25.56 -12.23 9.78
C LEU A 142 -26.93 -11.58 10.06
N VAL A 143 -26.95 -10.46 10.77
CA VAL A 143 -28.18 -9.73 11.06
C VAL A 143 -28.82 -9.15 9.79
N TYR A 144 -28.02 -8.63 8.85
CA TYR A 144 -28.57 -8.16 7.59
C TYR A 144 -28.97 -9.32 6.65
N ALA A 145 -28.20 -10.41 6.63
CA ALA A 145 -28.58 -11.63 5.93
C ALA A 145 -29.91 -12.21 6.45
N PHE A 146 -30.16 -12.09 7.77
CA PHE A 146 -31.45 -12.41 8.38
C PHE A 146 -32.59 -11.56 7.78
N ASP A 147 -32.40 -10.25 7.61
CA ASP A 147 -33.42 -9.39 7.01
C ASP A 147 -33.72 -9.77 5.57
N VAL A 148 -32.69 -10.04 4.76
CA VAL A 148 -32.85 -10.46 3.37
C VAL A 148 -33.59 -11.84 3.29
N LEU A 149 -33.20 -12.80 4.13
CA LEU A 149 -33.89 -14.09 4.23
C LEU A 149 -35.37 -13.91 4.64
N MET A 150 -35.64 -13.06 5.64
CA MET A 150 -37.01 -12.77 6.08
C MET A 150 -37.86 -12.25 4.93
N GLN A 151 -37.36 -11.32 4.13
CA GLN A 151 -38.04 -10.82 2.95
C GLN A 151 -38.29 -11.91 1.91
N ILE A 152 -37.32 -12.82 1.67
CA ILE A 152 -37.46 -13.95 0.76
C ILE A 152 -38.54 -14.93 1.27
N TYR A 153 -38.55 -15.23 2.57
CA TYR A 153 -39.59 -16.10 3.19
C TYR A 153 -40.97 -15.48 3.07
N GLU A 154 -41.14 -14.17 3.37
CA GLU A 154 -42.42 -13.47 3.24
C GLU A 154 -42.91 -13.47 1.79
N ALA A 155 -42.01 -13.22 0.82
CA ALA A 155 -42.33 -13.30 -0.59
C ALA A 155 -42.68 -14.74 -1.06
N SER A 156 -42.23 -15.76 -0.32
CA SER A 156 -42.56 -17.17 -0.51
C SER A 156 -43.82 -17.61 0.26
N GLY A 157 -44.53 -16.69 0.95
CA GLY A 157 -45.82 -16.93 1.61
C GLY A 157 -45.73 -17.43 3.07
N TYR A 158 -44.52 -17.42 3.69
CA TYR A 158 -44.38 -17.81 5.10
C TYR A 158 -44.79 -16.68 6.05
N SER A 159 -45.30 -17.06 7.22
CA SER A 159 -45.52 -16.09 8.29
C SER A 159 -44.17 -15.61 8.85
N GLN A 160 -44.10 -14.36 9.32
CA GLN A 160 -42.86 -13.79 9.91
C GLN A 160 -42.32 -14.67 11.05
N ARG A 161 -43.22 -15.22 11.85
CA ARG A 161 -42.86 -16.08 12.96
C ARG A 161 -42.22 -17.39 12.53
N ASP A 162 -42.82 -18.07 11.53
CA ASP A 162 -42.33 -19.36 11.05
C ASP A 162 -41.05 -19.16 10.24
N ALA A 163 -40.94 -18.04 9.50
CA ALA A 163 -39.75 -17.61 8.83
C ALA A 163 -38.58 -17.36 9.80
N ALA A 164 -38.81 -16.59 10.89
CA ALA A 164 -37.77 -16.32 11.88
C ALA A 164 -37.24 -17.59 12.52
N GLN A 165 -38.09 -18.55 12.81
CA GLN A 165 -37.71 -19.84 13.32
C GLN A 165 -36.88 -20.65 12.30
N SER A 166 -37.38 -20.76 11.08
CA SER A 166 -36.67 -21.48 10.01
C SER A 166 -35.31 -20.89 9.66
N ILE A 167 -35.18 -19.57 9.66
CA ILE A 167 -33.90 -18.88 9.43
C ILE A 167 -32.85 -19.30 10.46
N LEU A 168 -33.21 -19.38 11.74
CA LEU A 168 -32.28 -19.76 12.81
C LEU A 168 -31.91 -21.25 12.71
N GLU A 169 -32.84 -22.12 12.33
CA GLU A 169 -32.64 -23.56 12.30
C GLU A 169 -31.96 -24.06 11.02
N ASN A 170 -32.14 -23.38 9.86
CA ASN A 170 -31.77 -23.94 8.58
C ASN A 170 -30.79 -23.07 7.78
N ASN A 171 -30.88 -21.72 7.87
CA ASN A 171 -30.24 -20.86 6.88
C ASN A 171 -28.98 -20.16 7.34
N LEU A 172 -28.91 -19.68 8.60
CA LEU A 172 -27.82 -18.83 9.07
C LEU A 172 -26.77 -19.58 9.88
N TYR A 173 -25.52 -19.38 9.49
CA TYR A 173 -24.34 -19.98 10.11
C TYR A 173 -23.28 -18.91 10.37
N GLY A 174 -22.57 -19.00 11.48
CA GLY A 174 -21.50 -18.07 11.83
C GLY A 174 -20.41 -18.70 12.67
N LEU A 175 -19.16 -18.30 12.40
CA LEU A 175 -17.99 -18.72 13.17
C LEU A 175 -17.15 -17.51 13.53
N ASP A 176 -16.54 -17.54 14.69
CA ASP A 176 -15.48 -16.61 15.06
C ASP A 176 -14.43 -17.29 15.95
N ILE A 177 -13.20 -16.78 15.93
CA ILE A 177 -12.12 -17.25 16.80
C ILE A 177 -12.26 -16.72 18.23
N ASP A 178 -12.87 -15.52 18.39
CA ASP A 178 -13.11 -14.86 19.69
C ASP A 178 -14.45 -15.30 20.27
N ASP A 179 -14.40 -15.91 21.47
CA ASP A 179 -15.58 -16.34 22.22
C ASP A 179 -16.55 -15.17 22.50
N ARG A 180 -16.02 -13.96 22.73
CA ARG A 180 -16.81 -12.75 23.01
C ARG A 180 -17.55 -12.29 21.76
N ALA A 181 -16.88 -12.32 20.60
CA ALA A 181 -17.48 -12.02 19.31
C ALA A 181 -18.64 -12.99 19.03
N ALA A 182 -18.42 -14.29 19.22
CA ALA A 182 -19.44 -15.31 19.02
C ALA A 182 -20.67 -15.11 19.95
N GLN A 183 -20.46 -14.76 21.21
CA GLN A 183 -21.55 -14.42 22.15
C GLN A 183 -22.32 -13.17 21.72
N LEU A 184 -21.64 -12.14 21.25
CA LEU A 184 -22.28 -10.93 20.73
C LEU A 184 -23.06 -11.20 19.45
N ALA A 185 -22.51 -11.98 18.53
CA ALA A 185 -23.20 -12.38 17.29
C ALA A 185 -24.45 -13.25 17.61
N TYR A 186 -24.33 -14.22 18.50
CA TYR A 186 -25.46 -15.01 18.99
C TYR A 186 -26.58 -14.11 19.54
N PHE A 187 -26.20 -13.19 20.43
CA PHE A 187 -27.14 -12.22 21.00
C PHE A 187 -27.80 -11.35 19.91
N ALA A 188 -27.02 -10.82 18.99
CA ALA A 188 -27.51 -9.97 17.91
C ALA A 188 -28.53 -10.70 17.00
N VAL A 189 -28.22 -11.93 16.58
CA VAL A 189 -29.09 -12.77 15.74
C VAL A 189 -30.37 -13.14 16.51
N MET A 190 -30.27 -13.53 17.77
CA MET A 190 -31.44 -13.86 18.59
C MET A 190 -32.33 -12.63 18.85
N MET A 191 -31.75 -11.47 19.10
CA MET A 191 -32.51 -10.20 19.22
C MET A 191 -33.17 -9.82 17.91
N LYS A 192 -32.53 -10.10 16.76
CA LYS A 192 -33.11 -9.89 15.43
C LYS A 192 -34.33 -10.79 15.24
N ALA A 193 -34.22 -12.09 15.51
CA ALA A 193 -35.34 -13.04 15.45
C ALA A 193 -36.49 -12.64 16.41
N ARG A 194 -36.15 -12.07 17.60
CA ARG A 194 -37.12 -11.61 18.59
C ARG A 194 -38.02 -10.47 18.08
N GLN A 195 -37.60 -9.70 17.08
CA GLN A 195 -38.40 -8.66 16.45
C GLN A 195 -39.62 -9.27 15.73
N TYR A 196 -39.47 -10.46 15.17
CA TYR A 196 -40.48 -11.16 14.39
C TYR A 196 -41.21 -12.24 15.19
N ASP A 197 -40.55 -12.93 16.14
CA ASP A 197 -41.18 -13.87 17.05
C ASP A 197 -40.91 -13.52 18.54
N ARG A 198 -41.89 -12.93 19.20
CA ARG A 198 -41.77 -12.55 20.62
C ARG A 198 -41.45 -13.70 21.56
N ARG A 199 -41.71 -14.96 21.15
CA ARG A 199 -41.52 -16.15 21.97
C ARG A 199 -40.30 -16.96 21.56
N VAL A 200 -39.43 -16.49 20.69
CA VAL A 200 -38.29 -17.24 20.16
C VAL A 200 -37.41 -17.80 21.27
N PHE A 201 -37.18 -17.07 22.35
CA PHE A 201 -36.37 -17.53 23.48
C PHE A 201 -36.97 -18.69 24.26
N SER A 202 -38.27 -18.84 24.28
CA SER A 202 -38.96 -19.94 24.97
C SER A 202 -39.11 -21.20 24.14
N ARG A 203 -38.69 -21.16 22.86
CA ARG A 203 -38.81 -22.34 21.95
C ARG A 203 -37.61 -23.28 22.02
N GLY A 204 -36.51 -22.87 22.68
CA GLY A 204 -35.29 -23.64 22.76
C GLY A 204 -34.46 -23.72 21.46
N ILE A 205 -34.80 -22.88 20.48
CA ILE A 205 -34.09 -22.81 19.19
C ILE A 205 -32.69 -22.27 19.42
N GLN A 206 -31.68 -22.90 18.86
CA GLN A 206 -30.29 -22.50 18.92
C GLN A 206 -29.85 -22.16 17.49
N PRO A 207 -29.40 -20.92 17.21
CA PRO A 207 -28.82 -20.56 15.93
C PRO A 207 -27.44 -21.23 15.76
N HIS A 208 -27.02 -21.48 14.54
CA HIS A 208 -25.71 -22.07 14.20
C HIS A 208 -24.61 -21.00 14.23
N VAL A 209 -24.44 -20.37 15.39
CA VAL A 209 -23.49 -19.29 15.63
C VAL A 209 -22.55 -19.71 16.75
N TYR A 210 -21.30 -20.04 16.40
CA TYR A 210 -20.37 -20.70 17.32
C TYR A 210 -19.01 -20.01 17.37
N ALA A 211 -18.35 -20.11 18.52
CA ALA A 211 -16.92 -19.87 18.61
C ALA A 211 -16.16 -21.12 18.13
N ILE A 212 -14.99 -20.90 17.53
CA ILE A 212 -14.06 -22.00 17.22
C ILE A 212 -13.45 -22.50 18.51
N VAL A 213 -13.52 -23.79 18.76
CA VAL A 213 -12.99 -24.44 19.96
C VAL A 213 -11.84 -25.39 19.63
N GLU A 214 -10.93 -25.57 20.60
CA GLU A 214 -9.74 -26.43 20.46
C GLU A 214 -9.97 -27.79 21.16
N SER A 215 -9.45 -28.85 20.56
CA SER A 215 -9.48 -30.20 21.14
C SER A 215 -8.42 -30.44 22.23
N ASN A 216 -7.47 -29.50 22.43
CA ASN A 216 -6.29 -29.63 23.29
C ASN A 216 -6.58 -29.98 24.74
N GLY A 217 -7.73 -29.59 25.28
CA GLY A 217 -8.11 -29.77 26.67
C GLY A 217 -8.89 -31.04 26.99
N LEU A 218 -9.20 -31.89 26.00
CA LEU A 218 -9.96 -33.10 26.21
C LEU A 218 -9.07 -34.24 26.69
N ASP A 219 -9.42 -34.85 27.84
CA ASP A 219 -8.74 -36.03 28.39
C ASP A 219 -9.16 -37.32 27.71
N SER A 220 -8.27 -38.31 27.74
CA SER A 220 -8.50 -39.62 27.08
C SER A 220 -9.72 -40.35 27.61
N SER A 221 -10.03 -40.22 28.90
CA SER A 221 -11.15 -40.90 29.52
C SER A 221 -12.49 -40.38 29.03
N SER A 222 -12.61 -39.06 28.86
CA SER A 222 -13.79 -38.41 28.28
C SER A 222 -14.00 -38.82 26.82
N VAL A 223 -12.92 -38.93 26.04
CA VAL A 223 -12.96 -39.40 24.66
C VAL A 223 -13.36 -40.86 24.55
N GLU A 224 -12.79 -41.74 25.41
CA GLU A 224 -13.14 -43.16 25.47
C GLU A 224 -14.60 -43.35 25.89
N TYR A 225 -15.08 -42.64 26.88
CA TYR A 225 -16.47 -42.64 27.29
C TYR A 225 -17.39 -42.20 26.15
N PHE A 226 -17.07 -41.08 25.51
CA PHE A 226 -17.89 -40.57 24.38
C PHE A 226 -17.94 -41.55 23.20
N THR A 227 -16.80 -42.10 22.83
CA THR A 227 -16.74 -43.04 21.69
C THR A 227 -17.29 -44.44 22.01
N ASN A 228 -17.50 -44.77 23.29
CA ASN A 228 -18.13 -46.00 23.79
C ASN A 228 -17.59 -47.31 23.14
N ASN A 229 -16.31 -47.37 22.86
CA ASN A 229 -15.61 -48.43 22.14
C ASN A 229 -16.14 -48.70 20.70
N ASP A 230 -17.01 -47.88 20.15
CA ASP A 230 -17.41 -47.95 18.76
C ASP A 230 -16.26 -47.58 17.82
N PRO A 231 -15.79 -48.47 16.91
CA PRO A 231 -14.66 -48.19 16.04
C PRO A 231 -14.93 -47.03 15.07
N LYS A 232 -16.21 -46.82 14.61
CA LYS A 232 -16.57 -45.74 13.72
C LYS A 232 -16.53 -44.38 14.42
N LEU A 233 -17.14 -44.29 15.61
CA LEU A 233 -17.10 -43.10 16.44
C LEU A 233 -15.66 -42.73 16.82
N LYS A 234 -14.84 -43.75 17.18
CA LYS A 234 -13.40 -43.54 17.50
C LYS A 234 -12.65 -42.94 16.30
N LYS A 235 -12.91 -43.46 15.08
CA LYS A 235 -12.27 -42.98 13.88
C LYS A 235 -12.72 -41.55 13.56
N ASP A 236 -14.03 -41.32 13.50
CA ASP A 236 -14.59 -40.04 13.08
C ASP A 236 -14.30 -38.94 14.09
N PHE A 237 -14.51 -39.17 15.38
CA PHE A 237 -14.19 -38.24 16.44
C PHE A 237 -12.68 -38.01 16.57
N GLY A 238 -11.86 -39.06 16.44
CA GLY A 238 -10.39 -38.97 16.42
C GLY A 238 -9.89 -38.08 15.31
N THR A 239 -10.48 -38.16 14.11
CA THR A 239 -10.16 -37.23 13.00
C THR A 239 -10.44 -35.78 13.38
N LEU A 240 -11.61 -35.49 13.95
CA LEU A 240 -11.97 -34.15 14.39
C LEU A 240 -11.02 -33.64 15.49
N MET A 241 -10.65 -34.52 16.44
CA MET A 241 -9.70 -34.19 17.51
C MET A 241 -8.34 -33.76 16.97
N ASP A 242 -7.83 -34.46 15.96
CA ASP A 242 -6.55 -34.13 15.35
C ASP A 242 -6.61 -32.85 14.51
N GLU A 243 -7.70 -32.66 13.77
CA GLU A 243 -7.89 -31.48 12.90
C GLU A 243 -8.16 -30.19 13.71
N LEU A 244 -8.84 -30.30 14.86
CA LEU A 244 -9.14 -29.16 15.75
C LEU A 244 -8.11 -28.93 16.83
N ARG A 245 -6.97 -29.61 16.77
CA ARG A 245 -5.84 -29.32 17.66
C ARG A 245 -5.27 -27.95 17.32
N ASP A 246 -5.10 -27.12 18.33
CA ASP A 246 -4.68 -25.72 18.18
C ASP A 246 -5.61 -24.91 17.25
N ALA A 247 -6.90 -25.21 17.16
CA ALA A 247 -7.83 -24.61 16.20
C ALA A 247 -7.92 -23.09 16.32
N LYS A 248 -7.75 -22.51 17.51
CA LYS A 248 -7.68 -21.04 17.72
C LYS A 248 -6.41 -20.40 17.17
N GLU A 249 -5.38 -21.18 16.82
CA GLU A 249 -4.22 -20.67 16.10
C GLU A 249 -4.53 -20.40 14.61
N TYR A 250 -5.40 -21.24 14.03
CA TYR A 250 -5.68 -21.24 12.58
C TYR A 250 -7.02 -20.56 12.25
N GLY A 251 -7.98 -20.61 13.16
CA GLY A 251 -9.32 -20.05 12.93
C GLY A 251 -10.07 -20.74 11.77
N SER A 252 -10.90 -19.98 11.10
CA SER A 252 -11.79 -20.48 10.04
C SER A 252 -11.07 -20.97 8.76
N ILE A 253 -9.76 -20.82 8.67
CA ILE A 253 -8.97 -21.35 7.54
C ILE A 253 -8.67 -22.85 7.67
N LEU A 254 -8.99 -23.49 8.81
CA LEU A 254 -8.87 -24.92 8.97
C LEU A 254 -9.71 -25.68 7.96
N ASN A 255 -9.16 -26.77 7.42
CA ASN A 255 -9.86 -27.72 6.59
C ASN A 255 -10.31 -28.88 7.47
N ILE A 256 -11.61 -29.03 7.64
CA ILE A 256 -12.22 -30.09 8.45
C ILE A 256 -12.81 -31.14 7.53
N SER A 257 -12.54 -32.41 7.83
CA SER A 257 -13.03 -33.55 7.07
C SER A 257 -14.51 -33.76 7.29
N GLN A 258 -15.21 -34.20 6.24
CA GLN A 258 -16.57 -34.64 6.36
C GLN A 258 -16.59 -36.04 7.05
N VAL A 259 -17.18 -36.09 8.26
CA VAL A 259 -17.38 -37.31 9.04
C VAL A 259 -18.88 -37.57 9.19
N ASP A 260 -19.26 -38.70 9.83
CA ASP A 260 -20.67 -38.98 10.15
C ASP A 260 -21.17 -38.17 11.35
N PHE A 261 -21.44 -36.85 11.11
CA PHE A 261 -21.95 -35.96 12.16
C PHE A 261 -23.27 -36.46 12.77
N ALA A 262 -24.14 -37.11 11.98
CA ALA A 262 -25.39 -37.68 12.50
C ALA A 262 -25.13 -38.72 13.58
N ALA A 263 -24.16 -39.64 13.36
CA ALA A 263 -23.77 -40.61 14.37
C ALA A 263 -23.18 -39.98 15.62
N LEU A 264 -22.37 -38.91 15.47
CA LEU A 264 -21.81 -38.16 16.60
C LEU A 264 -22.92 -37.47 17.44
N TYR A 265 -23.90 -36.83 16.80
CA TYR A 265 -25.04 -36.24 17.49
C TYR A 265 -25.94 -37.29 18.14
N ALA A 266 -26.20 -38.42 17.50
CA ALA A 266 -26.91 -39.53 18.14
C ALA A 266 -26.26 -39.98 19.43
N ARG A 267 -24.92 -40.06 19.44
CA ARG A 267 -24.16 -40.38 20.65
C ARG A 267 -24.25 -39.30 21.72
N VAL A 268 -24.22 -37.98 21.33
CA VAL A 268 -24.45 -36.88 22.27
C VAL A 268 -25.83 -37.00 22.93
N GLU A 269 -26.89 -37.34 22.20
CA GLU A 269 -28.24 -37.51 22.76
C GLU A 269 -28.31 -38.71 23.72
N GLU A 270 -27.64 -39.83 23.43
CA GLU A 270 -27.50 -40.94 24.39
C GLU A 270 -26.83 -40.49 25.70
N VAL A 271 -25.72 -39.75 25.58
CA VAL A 271 -24.99 -39.21 26.75
C VAL A 271 -25.86 -38.20 27.53
N ARG A 272 -26.69 -37.39 26.83
CA ARG A 272 -27.60 -36.42 27.44
C ARG A 272 -28.60 -37.13 28.39
N ALA A 273 -29.03 -38.32 28.03
CA ALA A 273 -29.94 -39.14 28.82
C ALA A 273 -29.25 -39.94 29.96
N ASP A 274 -27.90 -40.03 29.96
CA ASP A 274 -27.14 -40.81 30.92
C ASP A 274 -26.91 -40.00 32.22
N ILE A 275 -26.65 -40.73 33.35
CA ILE A 275 -26.30 -40.15 34.67
C ILE A 275 -24.82 -40.31 34.93
N SER A 276 -23.98 -40.01 33.94
CA SER A 276 -22.53 -40.15 34.10
C SER A 276 -21.89 -38.81 34.53
N MET A 277 -20.81 -38.90 35.25
CA MET A 277 -19.96 -37.76 35.59
C MET A 277 -19.33 -37.11 34.32
N PHE A 278 -19.19 -37.87 33.24
CA PHE A 278 -18.68 -37.36 31.95
C PHE A 278 -19.71 -36.59 31.14
N ARG A 279 -20.99 -36.65 31.51
CA ARG A 279 -22.07 -35.96 30.77
C ARG A 279 -21.81 -34.49 30.61
N GLU A 280 -21.41 -33.79 31.66
CA GLU A 280 -21.12 -32.36 31.62
C GLU A 280 -19.93 -32.02 30.65
N ILE A 281 -18.90 -32.87 30.64
CA ILE A 281 -17.74 -32.69 29.74
C ILE A 281 -18.18 -32.89 28.30
N VAL A 282 -19.01 -33.91 28.02
CA VAL A 282 -19.53 -34.12 26.64
C VAL A 282 -20.37 -32.95 26.17
N LEU A 283 -21.28 -32.46 27.01
CA LEU A 283 -22.17 -31.35 26.63
C LEU A 283 -21.45 -29.99 26.57
N ASN A 284 -20.47 -29.75 27.40
CA ASN A 284 -19.81 -28.44 27.48
C ASN A 284 -18.52 -28.33 26.65
N SER A 285 -17.90 -29.48 26.27
CA SER A 285 -16.62 -29.47 25.57
C SER A 285 -16.67 -30.25 24.24
N ILE A 286 -17.29 -31.43 24.18
CA ILE A 286 -17.34 -32.24 22.97
C ILE A 286 -18.41 -31.75 22.01
N LEU A 287 -19.63 -31.47 22.50
CA LEU A 287 -20.70 -30.96 21.64
C LEU A 287 -20.34 -29.65 20.91
N PRO A 288 -19.80 -28.60 21.53
CA PRO A 288 -19.36 -27.40 20.83
C PRO A 288 -18.29 -27.68 19.78
N LEU A 289 -17.40 -28.65 20.01
CA LEU A 289 -16.38 -29.05 19.07
C LEU A 289 -17.00 -29.71 17.81
N ILE A 290 -17.99 -30.63 18.00
CA ILE A 290 -18.72 -31.26 16.91
C ILE A 290 -19.49 -30.20 16.09
N GLN A 291 -20.17 -29.26 16.78
CA GLN A 291 -20.93 -28.18 16.14
C GLN A 291 -20.05 -27.27 15.29
N ALA A 292 -18.91 -26.82 15.82
CA ALA A 292 -17.97 -26.01 15.07
C ALA A 292 -17.38 -26.78 13.88
N ALA A 293 -17.03 -28.08 14.08
CA ALA A 293 -16.50 -28.93 13.03
C ALA A 293 -17.50 -29.12 11.87
N GLU A 294 -18.76 -29.38 12.18
CA GLU A 294 -19.82 -29.55 11.18
C GLU A 294 -19.98 -28.28 10.32
N VAL A 295 -20.07 -27.10 10.97
CA VAL A 295 -20.17 -25.81 10.28
C VAL A 295 -18.95 -25.54 9.38
N MET A 296 -17.76 -25.99 9.79
CA MET A 296 -16.55 -25.83 8.97
C MET A 296 -16.44 -26.82 7.81
N ALA A 297 -17.08 -28.00 7.92
CA ALA A 297 -17.02 -29.08 6.93
C ALA A 297 -18.08 -28.97 5.83
N GLN A 298 -19.27 -28.44 6.14
CA GLN A 298 -20.39 -28.37 5.18
C GLN A 298 -20.17 -27.34 4.07
N LYS A 299 -21.06 -27.37 3.06
CA LYS A 299 -21.08 -26.42 1.92
C LYS A 299 -22.23 -25.43 2.04
N TYR A 300 -22.07 -24.26 1.42
CA TYR A 300 -23.00 -23.15 1.51
C TYR A 300 -23.32 -22.58 0.14
N ASP A 301 -24.51 -22.04 -0.01
CA ASP A 301 -24.93 -21.33 -1.22
C ASP A 301 -24.32 -19.91 -1.24
N VAL A 302 -24.16 -19.33 -0.05
CA VAL A 302 -23.55 -18.01 0.11
C VAL A 302 -22.56 -18.01 1.27
N VAL A 303 -21.36 -17.51 1.01
CA VAL A 303 -20.34 -17.20 2.03
C VAL A 303 -20.10 -15.70 1.98
N VAL A 304 -20.47 -14.97 3.05
CA VAL A 304 -20.31 -13.50 3.12
C VAL A 304 -19.46 -13.17 4.33
N THR A 305 -18.34 -12.47 4.13
CA THR A 305 -17.44 -12.19 5.26
C THR A 305 -16.55 -10.96 5.07
N ASN A 306 -16.10 -10.39 6.19
CA ASN A 306 -14.96 -9.49 6.28
C ASN A 306 -13.85 -10.22 7.05
N PRO A 307 -12.88 -10.85 6.36
CA PRO A 307 -11.83 -11.64 7.00
C PRO A 307 -10.77 -10.78 7.68
N PRO A 308 -9.92 -11.36 8.55
CA PRO A 308 -8.79 -10.66 9.15
C PRO A 308 -7.74 -10.23 8.10
N TYR A 309 -7.26 -8.97 8.17
CA TYR A 309 -6.20 -8.45 7.31
C TYR A 309 -4.87 -8.50 8.06
N MET A 310 -4.07 -9.51 7.74
CA MET A 310 -2.77 -9.70 8.38
C MET A 310 -1.81 -10.44 7.46
N GLY A 311 -0.68 -9.82 7.16
CA GLY A 311 0.40 -10.50 6.45
C GLY A 311 0.95 -11.67 7.27
N ILE A 312 1.04 -12.85 6.67
CA ILE A 312 1.48 -14.09 7.35
C ILE A 312 2.92 -13.99 7.90
N SER A 313 3.74 -13.10 7.38
CA SER A 313 5.07 -12.81 7.95
C SER A 313 5.02 -12.31 9.40
N ASN A 314 3.91 -11.72 9.82
CA ASN A 314 3.69 -11.19 11.16
C ASN A 314 3.05 -12.23 12.10
N ALA A 315 2.59 -13.35 11.58
CA ALA A 315 1.96 -14.43 12.31
C ALA A 315 2.96 -15.34 13.04
N SER A 316 2.44 -16.19 13.92
CA SER A 316 3.21 -17.25 14.57
C SER A 316 3.83 -18.21 13.55
N GLU A 317 4.87 -18.93 13.97
CA GLU A 317 5.51 -19.93 13.09
C GLU A 317 4.55 -21.08 12.72
N LYS A 318 3.67 -21.51 13.65
CA LYS A 318 2.66 -22.56 13.41
C LYS A 318 1.71 -22.14 12.29
N LEU A 319 1.13 -20.93 12.37
CA LEU A 319 0.22 -20.41 11.36
C LEU A 319 0.93 -20.24 10.00
N ASN A 320 2.17 -19.77 10.01
CA ASN A 320 2.98 -19.61 8.80
C ASN A 320 3.24 -20.96 8.09
N GLN A 321 3.59 -22.00 8.84
CA GLN A 321 3.82 -23.33 8.27
C GLN A 321 2.52 -23.94 7.73
N TYR A 322 1.41 -23.79 8.44
CA TYR A 322 0.09 -24.25 8.00
C TYR A 322 -0.32 -23.56 6.69
N ALA A 323 -0.19 -22.22 6.63
CA ALA A 323 -0.51 -21.45 5.44
C ALA A 323 0.30 -21.89 4.21
N LYS A 324 1.62 -22.12 4.39
CA LYS A 324 2.48 -22.61 3.30
C LYS A 324 2.07 -23.98 2.78
N LYS A 325 1.60 -24.87 3.66
CA LYS A 325 1.22 -26.24 3.32
C LYS A 325 -0.18 -26.31 2.71
N ALA A 326 -1.16 -25.66 3.34
CA ALA A 326 -2.58 -25.78 2.98
C ALA A 326 -3.00 -24.82 1.86
N TYR A 327 -2.36 -23.64 1.76
CA TYR A 327 -2.75 -22.54 0.86
C TYR A 327 -1.54 -21.95 0.10
N PRO A 328 -0.83 -22.73 -0.72
CA PRO A 328 0.43 -22.32 -1.34
C PRO A 328 0.30 -21.10 -2.26
N ILE A 329 -0.86 -20.90 -2.91
CA ILE A 329 -1.08 -19.81 -3.87
C ILE A 329 -1.56 -18.50 -3.22
N SER A 330 -2.17 -18.58 -2.03
CA SER A 330 -2.75 -17.43 -1.31
C SER A 330 -2.04 -17.08 0.00
N ARG A 331 -1.01 -17.81 0.38
CA ARG A 331 -0.34 -17.90 1.68
C ARG A 331 0.25 -16.61 2.26
N TYR A 332 0.25 -15.49 1.56
CA TYR A 332 1.00 -14.30 1.98
C TYR A 332 0.22 -13.38 2.92
N ASP A 333 -1.12 -13.48 2.90
CA ASP A 333 -2.01 -12.69 3.76
C ASP A 333 -3.23 -13.52 4.17
N LEU A 334 -3.72 -13.35 5.41
CA LEU A 334 -4.89 -14.08 5.91
C LEU A 334 -6.14 -13.81 5.08
N SER A 335 -6.34 -12.57 4.62
CA SER A 335 -7.52 -12.24 3.82
C SER A 335 -7.53 -12.97 2.48
N THR A 336 -6.37 -13.18 1.86
CA THR A 336 -6.25 -13.96 0.61
C THR A 336 -6.38 -15.46 0.84
N ILE A 337 -5.91 -15.98 1.97
CA ILE A 337 -6.16 -17.37 2.38
C ILE A 337 -7.66 -17.57 2.59
N CYS A 338 -8.35 -16.62 3.23
CA CYS A 338 -9.79 -16.66 3.39
C CYS A 338 -10.54 -16.63 2.03
N MET A 339 -10.04 -15.93 0.99
CA MET A 339 -10.63 -16.01 -0.36
C MET A 339 -10.64 -17.46 -0.88
N GLU A 340 -9.51 -18.16 -0.81
CA GLU A 340 -9.38 -19.54 -1.25
C GLU A 340 -10.24 -20.49 -0.41
N LYS A 341 -10.22 -20.32 0.92
CA LYS A 341 -11.02 -21.13 1.86
C LYS A 341 -12.51 -20.94 1.65
N THR A 342 -13.00 -19.71 1.59
CA THR A 342 -14.43 -19.40 1.44
C THR A 342 -15.00 -19.88 0.11
N LEU A 343 -14.25 -19.76 -0.99
CA LEU A 343 -14.60 -20.38 -2.26
C LEU A 343 -14.67 -21.91 -2.14
N SER A 344 -13.79 -22.52 -1.33
CA SER A 344 -13.85 -23.96 -1.09
C SER A 344 -15.12 -24.36 -0.30
N MET A 345 -15.66 -23.48 0.54
CA MET A 345 -16.88 -23.69 1.31
C MET A 345 -18.16 -23.53 0.47
N CYS A 346 -18.10 -22.84 -0.67
CA CYS A 346 -19.27 -22.69 -1.55
C CYS A 346 -19.69 -24.02 -2.20
N ASN A 347 -21.02 -24.18 -2.43
CA ASN A 347 -21.61 -25.12 -3.34
C ASN A 347 -21.13 -24.88 -4.79
N LYS A 348 -21.45 -25.75 -5.72
CA LYS A 348 -20.99 -25.66 -7.13
C LYS A 348 -21.37 -24.32 -7.78
N THR A 349 -22.57 -23.85 -7.60
CA THR A 349 -23.10 -22.58 -8.11
C THR A 349 -23.14 -21.47 -7.05
N GLY A 350 -22.69 -21.77 -5.83
CA GLY A 350 -22.69 -20.86 -4.70
C GLY A 350 -21.80 -19.63 -4.91
N MET A 351 -22.04 -18.59 -4.12
CA MET A 351 -21.35 -17.30 -4.23
C MET A 351 -20.57 -16.97 -2.97
N MET A 352 -19.38 -16.40 -3.16
CA MET A 352 -18.59 -15.74 -2.12
C MET A 352 -18.73 -14.25 -2.29
N ALA A 353 -19.13 -13.53 -1.23
CA ALA A 353 -19.07 -12.08 -1.12
C ALA A 353 -18.09 -11.69 -0.01
N MET A 354 -17.12 -10.84 -0.32
CA MET A 354 -16.04 -10.52 0.61
C MET A 354 -15.59 -9.06 0.45
N ILE A 355 -15.24 -8.43 1.57
CA ILE A 355 -14.44 -7.20 1.56
C ILE A 355 -13.03 -7.52 2.03
N ASN A 356 -12.00 -7.04 1.29
CA ASN A 356 -10.60 -7.21 1.70
C ASN A 356 -9.69 -6.09 1.15
N ILE A 357 -8.39 -6.20 1.39
CA ILE A 357 -7.37 -5.28 0.85
C ILE A 357 -7.07 -5.59 -0.61
N PRO A 358 -6.83 -4.58 -1.49
CA PRO A 358 -6.68 -4.75 -2.94
C PRO A 358 -5.33 -5.34 -3.38
N VAL A 359 -4.43 -5.64 -2.45
CA VAL A 359 -3.05 -6.07 -2.74
C VAL A 359 -2.98 -7.30 -3.67
N TRP A 360 -3.96 -8.19 -3.58
CA TRP A 360 -4.04 -9.40 -4.42
C TRP A 360 -4.34 -9.10 -5.89
N MET A 361 -4.91 -7.92 -6.21
CA MET A 361 -5.30 -7.56 -7.57
C MET A 361 -4.12 -7.43 -8.53
N SER A 362 -2.91 -7.11 -8.04
CA SER A 362 -1.76 -6.83 -8.92
C SER A 362 -0.41 -7.32 -8.41
N LYS A 363 -0.24 -7.55 -7.10
CA LYS A 363 1.07 -7.94 -6.56
C LYS A 363 1.52 -9.31 -7.10
N SER A 364 2.79 -9.42 -7.54
CA SER A 364 3.34 -10.63 -8.15
C SER A 364 3.25 -11.89 -7.27
N SER A 365 3.35 -11.73 -5.94
CA SER A 365 3.20 -12.86 -5.01
C SER A 365 1.82 -13.54 -5.03
N PHE A 366 0.80 -12.90 -5.61
CA PHE A 366 -0.56 -13.44 -5.75
C PHE A 366 -0.92 -13.78 -7.20
N GLU A 367 0.06 -13.93 -8.08
CA GLU A 367 -0.15 -14.27 -9.48
C GLU A 367 -0.92 -15.58 -9.65
N ASP A 368 -0.48 -16.64 -8.95
CA ASP A 368 -1.15 -17.94 -8.98
C ASP A 368 -2.59 -17.88 -8.45
N LEU A 369 -2.84 -17.06 -7.41
CA LEU A 369 -4.18 -16.84 -6.89
C LEU A 369 -5.07 -16.18 -7.96
N ARG A 370 -4.60 -15.09 -8.60
CA ARG A 370 -5.34 -14.44 -9.68
C ARG A 370 -5.61 -15.37 -10.84
N TYR A 371 -4.62 -16.12 -11.28
CA TYR A 371 -4.79 -17.13 -12.32
C TYR A 371 -5.90 -18.14 -11.95
N SER A 372 -5.90 -18.65 -10.72
CA SER A 372 -6.93 -19.56 -10.24
C SER A 372 -8.31 -18.90 -10.22
N LEU A 373 -8.43 -17.68 -9.71
CA LEU A 373 -9.70 -16.93 -9.67
C LEU A 373 -10.25 -16.69 -11.07
N LEU A 374 -9.40 -16.25 -12.01
CA LEU A 374 -9.78 -15.89 -13.38
C LEU A 374 -10.11 -17.10 -14.28
N THR A 375 -9.64 -18.31 -13.94
CA THR A 375 -9.81 -19.50 -14.77
C THR A 375 -10.77 -20.54 -14.22
N LYS A 376 -11.11 -20.45 -12.91
CA LYS A 376 -11.95 -21.46 -12.24
C LYS A 376 -13.24 -20.88 -11.66
N HIS A 377 -13.37 -19.56 -11.57
CA HIS A 377 -14.47 -18.86 -10.92
C HIS A 377 -14.90 -17.66 -11.74
N THR A 378 -16.09 -17.14 -11.48
CA THR A 378 -16.63 -15.98 -12.19
C THR A 378 -16.78 -14.80 -11.25
N PHE A 379 -16.11 -13.69 -11.57
CA PHE A 379 -16.41 -12.40 -10.96
C PHE A 379 -17.80 -11.96 -11.41
N VAL A 380 -18.70 -11.73 -10.46
CA VAL A 380 -20.05 -11.22 -10.75
C VAL A 380 -19.99 -9.69 -10.75
N ASN A 381 -19.55 -9.11 -9.66
CA ASN A 381 -19.29 -7.67 -9.56
C ASN A 381 -18.24 -7.37 -8.50
N MET A 382 -17.67 -6.15 -8.54
CA MET A 382 -16.67 -5.69 -7.61
C MET A 382 -16.75 -4.17 -7.41
N LEU A 383 -16.66 -3.73 -6.16
CA LEU A 383 -16.41 -2.35 -5.76
C LEU A 383 -14.92 -2.19 -5.40
N HIS A 384 -14.21 -1.36 -6.14
CA HIS A 384 -12.87 -0.92 -5.76
C HIS A 384 -13.00 0.38 -4.98
N CYS A 385 -13.08 0.25 -3.66
CA CYS A 385 -13.42 1.37 -2.79
C CYS A 385 -12.25 2.34 -2.56
N GLY A 386 -10.99 1.94 -2.80
CA GLY A 386 -9.84 2.74 -2.41
C GLY A 386 -9.74 2.94 -0.90
N ARG A 387 -9.07 4.02 -0.45
CA ARG A 387 -8.86 4.37 0.96
C ARG A 387 -10.07 5.10 1.55
N GLY A 388 -10.25 5.03 2.86
CA GLY A 388 -11.28 5.77 3.59
C GLY A 388 -12.45 4.92 4.13
N ILE A 389 -12.56 3.64 3.76
CA ILE A 389 -13.61 2.75 4.32
C ILE A 389 -13.32 2.43 5.79
N PHE A 390 -12.08 2.09 6.12
CA PHE A 390 -11.61 1.78 7.48
C PHE A 390 -10.56 2.78 7.99
N GLY A 391 -10.56 4.00 7.49
CA GLY A 391 -9.55 5.02 7.77
C GLY A 391 -8.58 5.23 6.60
N SER A 392 -7.46 5.89 6.86
CA SER A 392 -6.52 6.35 5.83
C SER A 392 -5.40 5.36 5.48
N ASP A 393 -5.25 4.26 6.21
CA ASP A 393 -4.01 3.47 6.16
C ASP A 393 -3.93 2.55 4.94
N PHE A 394 -5.06 2.02 4.46
CA PHE A 394 -5.10 1.09 3.33
C PHE A 394 -6.39 1.23 2.51
N GLY A 395 -6.31 0.78 1.25
CA GLY A 395 -7.47 0.67 0.38
C GLY A 395 -8.23 -0.64 0.59
N THR A 396 -9.47 -0.69 0.09
CA THR A 396 -10.33 -1.89 0.17
C THR A 396 -11.01 -2.19 -1.15
N THR A 397 -11.39 -3.47 -1.33
CA THR A 397 -12.27 -3.96 -2.40
C THR A 397 -13.37 -4.81 -1.79
N ALA A 398 -14.61 -4.62 -2.25
CA ALA A 398 -15.72 -5.52 -1.95
C ALA A 398 -16.18 -6.18 -3.24
N PHE A 399 -16.34 -7.51 -3.25
CA PHE A 399 -16.62 -8.23 -4.49
C PHE A 399 -17.49 -9.45 -4.25
N VAL A 400 -18.13 -9.89 -5.32
CA VAL A 400 -18.92 -11.13 -5.40
C VAL A 400 -18.35 -12.02 -6.48
N ILE A 401 -17.99 -13.26 -6.10
CA ILE A 401 -17.45 -14.28 -7.00
C ILE A 401 -18.34 -15.51 -6.93
N ARG A 402 -18.79 -16.00 -8.07
CA ARG A 402 -19.47 -17.29 -8.19
C ARG A 402 -18.45 -18.41 -8.28
N LYS A 403 -18.70 -19.51 -7.59
CA LYS A 403 -17.82 -20.68 -7.55
C LYS A 403 -17.60 -21.32 -8.90
N SER A 404 -18.66 -21.44 -9.72
CA SER A 404 -18.59 -21.93 -11.09
C SER A 404 -17.88 -20.92 -12.01
N PHE A 405 -17.45 -21.40 -13.17
CA PHE A 405 -16.78 -20.59 -14.19
C PHE A 405 -17.67 -20.47 -15.43
N GLU A 406 -18.22 -19.27 -15.66
CA GLU A 406 -19.00 -18.93 -16.83
C GLU A 406 -18.09 -18.23 -17.85
N LYS A 407 -17.74 -18.97 -18.92
CA LYS A 407 -16.81 -18.48 -19.95
C LYS A 407 -17.40 -17.31 -20.72
N GLY A 408 -16.68 -16.17 -20.71
CA GLY A 408 -17.08 -14.98 -21.43
C GLY A 408 -17.99 -14.03 -20.64
N TYR A 409 -18.27 -14.34 -19.38
CA TYR A 409 -19.09 -13.48 -18.52
C TYR A 409 -18.51 -12.08 -18.40
N ALA A 410 -19.34 -11.07 -18.66
CA ALA A 410 -19.01 -9.66 -18.52
C ALA A 410 -19.40 -9.19 -17.10
N ALA A 411 -18.39 -9.00 -16.26
CA ALA A 411 -18.56 -8.58 -14.87
C ALA A 411 -18.65 -7.05 -14.76
N THR A 412 -19.34 -6.57 -13.72
CA THR A 412 -19.47 -5.15 -13.39
C THR A 412 -18.43 -4.76 -12.33
N PHE A 413 -17.63 -3.75 -12.64
CA PHE A 413 -16.63 -3.19 -11.72
C PHE A 413 -16.95 -1.73 -11.46
N HIS A 414 -16.82 -1.29 -10.20
CA HIS A 414 -17.13 0.07 -9.81
C HIS A 414 -15.95 0.67 -9.04
N GLN A 415 -15.27 1.67 -9.62
CA GLN A 415 -14.20 2.42 -8.98
C GLN A 415 -14.77 3.60 -8.20
N LEU A 416 -14.56 3.61 -6.88
CA LEU A 416 -15.12 4.62 -5.96
C LEU A 416 -14.03 5.57 -5.41
N PHE A 417 -13.17 6.05 -6.31
CA PHE A 417 -12.18 7.11 -6.06
C PHE A 417 -11.78 7.76 -7.39
N ASP A 418 -11.37 9.01 -7.34
CA ASP A 418 -10.88 9.74 -8.52
C ASP A 418 -9.37 9.60 -8.67
N GLU A 419 -8.63 9.85 -7.60
CA GLU A 419 -7.17 9.73 -7.56
C GLU A 419 -6.76 8.55 -6.69
N MET A 420 -5.82 7.76 -7.21
CA MET A 420 -5.23 6.67 -6.42
C MET A 420 -4.50 7.25 -5.20
N GLY A 421 -4.83 6.74 -4.02
CA GLY A 421 -4.25 7.24 -2.77
C GLY A 421 -5.07 8.32 -2.06
N ALA A 422 -6.07 8.91 -2.72
CA ALA A 422 -7.02 9.80 -2.06
C ALA A 422 -7.79 9.09 -0.92
N VAL A 423 -8.07 9.83 0.14
CA VAL A 423 -8.85 9.34 1.29
C VAL A 423 -10.21 10.03 1.25
N ASP A 424 -11.18 9.36 0.62
CA ASP A 424 -12.54 9.85 0.51
C ASP A 424 -13.41 9.28 1.63
N SER A 425 -14.40 10.05 2.08
CA SER A 425 -15.31 9.59 3.13
C SER A 425 -16.21 8.44 2.67
N VAL A 426 -16.71 7.68 3.63
CA VAL A 426 -17.64 6.56 3.38
C VAL A 426 -18.89 7.05 2.65
N GLU A 427 -19.44 8.21 3.05
CA GLU A 427 -20.63 8.83 2.47
C GLU A 427 -20.38 9.30 1.03
N GLN A 428 -19.17 9.80 0.73
CA GLN A 428 -18.81 10.20 -0.63
C GLN A 428 -18.76 8.98 -1.57
N LYS A 429 -18.21 7.86 -1.10
CA LYS A 429 -18.14 6.61 -1.88
C LYS A 429 -19.53 6.01 -2.12
N GLU A 430 -20.40 6.05 -1.11
CA GLU A 430 -21.78 5.64 -1.24
C GLU A 430 -22.54 6.52 -2.25
N ARG A 431 -22.31 7.83 -2.25
CA ARG A 431 -22.87 8.75 -3.25
C ARG A 431 -22.41 8.38 -4.66
N TRP A 432 -21.11 8.18 -4.86
CA TRP A 432 -20.55 7.77 -6.17
C TRP A 432 -21.09 6.43 -6.65
N PHE A 433 -21.37 5.50 -5.73
CA PHE A 433 -22.04 4.25 -6.06
C PHE A 433 -23.42 4.52 -6.71
N PHE A 434 -24.26 5.35 -6.11
CA PHE A 434 -25.57 5.67 -6.69
C PHE A 434 -25.51 6.53 -7.96
N GLU A 435 -24.52 7.39 -8.07
CA GLU A 435 -24.26 8.20 -9.27
C GLU A 435 -23.67 7.35 -10.43
N ARG A 436 -23.37 6.08 -10.18
CA ARG A 436 -22.69 5.18 -11.12
C ARG A 436 -21.37 5.72 -11.66
N LYS A 437 -20.67 6.52 -10.87
CA LYS A 437 -19.37 7.08 -11.20
C LYS A 437 -18.32 5.98 -11.19
N GLY A 438 -17.50 5.89 -12.26
CA GLY A 438 -16.45 4.87 -12.36
C GLY A 438 -16.96 3.44 -12.55
N LEU A 439 -18.08 3.29 -13.26
CA LEU A 439 -18.63 1.99 -13.62
C LEU A 439 -17.96 1.45 -14.90
N TYR A 440 -17.46 0.21 -14.83
CA TYR A 440 -16.80 -0.47 -15.94
C TYR A 440 -17.42 -1.88 -16.11
N ILE A 441 -17.45 -2.34 -17.35
CA ILE A 441 -17.87 -3.70 -17.71
C ILE A 441 -16.69 -4.37 -18.40
N ALA A 442 -16.26 -5.51 -17.88
CA ALA A 442 -15.11 -6.23 -18.42
C ALA A 442 -15.25 -7.74 -18.30
N GLU A 443 -14.81 -8.46 -19.33
CA GLU A 443 -14.64 -9.89 -19.30
C GLU A 443 -13.33 -10.24 -18.61
N GLN A 444 -13.35 -11.12 -17.63
CA GLN A 444 -12.14 -11.53 -16.88
C GLN A 444 -11.07 -12.20 -17.76
N LYS A 445 -11.44 -12.77 -18.91
CA LYS A 445 -10.49 -13.34 -19.89
C LYS A 445 -9.47 -12.29 -20.37
N LYS A 446 -9.87 -11.03 -20.47
CA LYS A 446 -8.97 -9.94 -20.92
C LYS A 446 -7.79 -9.73 -19.97
N PHE A 447 -7.96 -10.03 -18.67
CA PHE A 447 -6.89 -9.89 -17.67
C PHE A 447 -5.82 -10.98 -17.82
N LEU A 448 -6.16 -12.15 -18.39
CA LEU A 448 -5.21 -13.25 -18.64
C LEU A 448 -4.18 -12.93 -19.72
N ASN A 449 -4.42 -11.91 -20.55
CA ASN A 449 -3.50 -11.46 -21.59
C ASN A 449 -2.45 -10.47 -21.04
N ILE A 450 -2.59 -10.02 -19.80
CA ILE A 450 -1.64 -9.09 -19.17
C ILE A 450 -0.66 -9.89 -18.31
N GLY A 451 0.63 -9.59 -18.41
CA GLY A 451 1.64 -10.23 -17.57
C GLY A 451 1.31 -10.15 -16.07
N SER A 452 1.43 -11.28 -15.36
CA SER A 452 1.02 -11.44 -13.95
C SER A 452 -0.48 -11.29 -13.66
N TYR A 453 -1.33 -11.20 -14.68
CA TYR A 453 -2.80 -11.24 -14.60
C TYR A 453 -3.44 -10.21 -13.65
N PRO A 454 -3.08 -8.91 -13.70
CA PRO A 454 -3.71 -7.91 -12.83
C PRO A 454 -5.20 -7.76 -13.15
N ILE A 455 -6.01 -7.43 -12.14
CA ILE A 455 -7.45 -7.16 -12.32
C ILE A 455 -7.64 -5.75 -12.90
N ALA A 456 -7.38 -5.62 -14.19
CA ALA A 456 -7.26 -4.36 -14.92
C ALA A 456 -8.59 -3.92 -15.59
N TYR A 457 -9.66 -3.88 -14.83
CA TYR A 457 -11.03 -3.69 -15.30
C TYR A 457 -11.29 -2.33 -15.99
N SER A 458 -10.53 -1.28 -15.65
CA SER A 458 -10.69 0.08 -16.20
C SER A 458 -9.84 0.34 -17.45
N THR A 459 -9.21 -0.69 -18.00
CA THR A 459 -8.25 -0.57 -19.10
C THR A 459 -8.97 -0.52 -20.45
N SER A 460 -8.62 0.44 -21.29
CA SER A 460 -9.11 0.56 -22.65
C SER A 460 -8.64 -0.59 -23.55
N LYS A 461 -9.33 -0.78 -24.67
CA LYS A 461 -8.95 -1.79 -25.66
C LYS A 461 -7.53 -1.57 -26.17
N ARG A 462 -7.14 -0.31 -26.45
CA ARG A 462 -5.80 0.03 -26.94
C ARG A 462 -4.71 -0.28 -25.93
N LEU A 463 -4.92 0.09 -24.66
CA LEU A 463 -3.97 -0.24 -23.60
C LEU A 463 -3.85 -1.75 -23.36
N LEU A 464 -4.94 -2.50 -23.48
CA LEU A 464 -4.89 -3.97 -23.42
C LEU A 464 -4.08 -4.56 -24.58
N GLU A 465 -4.23 -4.07 -25.80
CA GLU A 465 -3.44 -4.48 -26.96
C GLU A 465 -1.95 -4.22 -26.73
N ILE A 466 -1.58 -3.05 -26.22
CA ILE A 466 -0.20 -2.68 -25.91
C ILE A 466 0.39 -3.65 -24.84
N LEU A 467 -0.35 -3.92 -23.78
CA LEU A 467 0.08 -4.83 -22.69
C LEU A 467 0.24 -6.29 -23.14
N ASP A 468 -0.52 -6.70 -24.17
CA ASP A 468 -0.49 -8.06 -24.73
C ASP A 468 0.61 -8.25 -25.78
N THR A 469 0.86 -7.22 -26.61
CA THR A 469 1.71 -7.35 -27.80
C THR A 469 3.12 -6.82 -27.65
N GLU A 470 3.33 -5.80 -26.79
CA GLU A 470 4.60 -5.12 -26.71
C GLU A 470 5.54 -5.78 -25.68
N LYS A 471 6.85 -5.69 -25.94
CA LYS A 471 7.86 -6.28 -25.06
C LYS A 471 7.96 -5.50 -23.75
N PRO A 472 8.10 -6.21 -22.61
CA PRO A 472 8.21 -5.58 -21.30
C PRO A 472 9.57 -4.89 -21.11
N LEU A 473 9.63 -3.93 -20.17
CA LEU A 473 10.86 -3.23 -19.78
C LEU A 473 12.00 -4.18 -19.42
N SER A 474 11.70 -5.34 -18.86
CA SER A 474 12.71 -6.36 -18.49
C SER A 474 13.53 -6.88 -19.69
N ASP A 475 13.05 -6.71 -20.93
CA ASP A 475 13.77 -7.10 -22.14
C ASP A 475 14.79 -6.02 -22.58
N PHE A 476 14.67 -4.80 -22.06
CA PHE A 476 15.48 -3.63 -22.42
C PHE A 476 16.36 -3.11 -21.29
N ALA A 477 15.95 -3.37 -20.04
CA ALA A 477 16.60 -2.82 -18.86
C ALA A 477 16.46 -3.75 -17.65
N TYR A 478 17.13 -3.41 -16.55
CA TYR A 478 17.20 -4.20 -15.33
C TYR A 478 16.60 -3.44 -14.15
N PRO A 479 15.27 -3.50 -13.93
CA PRO A 479 14.69 -3.00 -12.69
C PRO A 479 15.20 -3.82 -11.49
N ARG A 480 15.81 -3.19 -10.48
CA ARG A 480 16.44 -3.89 -9.35
C ARG A 480 16.17 -3.18 -8.03
N LYS A 481 15.95 -3.98 -7.00
CA LYS A 481 15.87 -3.53 -5.62
C LYS A 481 17.25 -3.61 -4.97
N GLY A 482 17.64 -2.55 -4.28
CA GLY A 482 18.94 -2.45 -3.64
C GLY A 482 19.02 -3.06 -2.24
N LEU A 483 19.97 -2.58 -1.43
CA LEU A 483 20.25 -3.06 -0.08
C LEU A 483 19.15 -2.66 0.93
N THR A 484 19.12 -3.43 2.00
CA THR A 484 18.45 -3.06 3.26
C THR A 484 19.49 -3.12 4.36
N THR A 485 19.65 -2.06 5.14
CA THR A 485 20.71 -1.94 6.16
C THR A 485 20.47 -2.83 7.38
N GLY A 486 19.19 -3.03 7.73
CA GLY A 486 18.78 -3.66 9.01
C GLY A 486 18.87 -2.72 10.21
N ASP A 487 19.60 -1.60 10.07
CA ASP A 487 19.71 -0.51 11.04
C ASP A 487 20.15 0.76 10.31
N ASN A 488 19.20 1.67 10.10
CA ASN A 488 19.48 2.90 9.37
C ASN A 488 20.35 3.87 10.18
N ASP A 489 20.14 3.93 11.49
CA ASP A 489 20.83 4.89 12.35
C ASP A 489 22.33 4.57 12.45
N THR A 490 22.69 3.31 12.32
CA THR A 490 24.09 2.88 12.28
C THR A 490 24.72 3.13 10.90
N PHE A 491 24.01 2.86 9.80
CA PHE A 491 24.64 2.73 8.47
C PHE A 491 24.32 3.86 7.51
N ILE A 492 23.32 4.72 7.78
CA ILE A 492 22.92 5.82 6.91
C ILE A 492 23.17 7.15 7.63
N ARG A 493 23.57 8.17 6.87
CA ARG A 493 23.72 9.56 7.32
C ARG A 493 23.18 10.50 6.27
N LEU A 494 22.85 11.71 6.68
CA LEU A 494 22.71 12.82 5.75
C LEU A 494 24.10 13.20 5.24
N TRP A 495 24.21 13.64 4.00
CA TRP A 495 25.52 13.89 3.39
C TRP A 495 26.35 14.94 4.16
N PHE A 496 25.71 15.91 4.78
CA PHE A 496 26.37 16.97 5.55
C PHE A 496 26.79 16.54 6.97
N GLU A 497 26.39 15.36 7.45
CA GLU A 497 26.84 14.78 8.73
C GLU A 497 28.19 14.07 8.60
N VAL A 498 28.69 13.93 7.40
CA VAL A 498 29.92 13.15 7.14
C VAL A 498 31.04 14.04 6.59
N SER A 499 32.28 13.70 6.93
CA SER A 499 33.41 14.40 6.37
C SER A 499 33.53 14.18 4.87
N GLY A 500 33.71 15.25 4.11
CA GLY A 500 33.93 15.20 2.65
C GLY A 500 35.15 14.38 2.25
N GLN A 501 36.18 14.27 3.13
CA GLN A 501 37.32 13.39 2.91
C GLN A 501 36.96 11.89 2.93
N LYS A 502 35.88 11.51 3.61
CA LYS A 502 35.38 10.14 3.70
C LYS A 502 34.23 9.86 2.74
N PHE A 503 33.79 10.84 1.97
CA PHE A 503 32.76 10.74 0.96
C PHE A 503 33.36 10.45 -0.41
N SER A 504 32.74 9.59 -1.20
CA SER A 504 33.16 9.26 -2.57
C SER A 504 31.99 8.86 -3.46
N MET A 505 32.08 9.26 -4.73
CA MET A 505 31.25 8.76 -5.81
C MET A 505 31.99 7.74 -6.70
N THR A 506 33.30 7.53 -6.53
CA THR A 506 34.14 6.77 -7.46
C THR A 506 34.70 5.45 -6.92
N GLY A 507 34.32 5.03 -5.73
CA GLY A 507 34.73 3.72 -5.20
C GLY A 507 36.14 3.63 -4.61
N ASN A 508 36.84 4.75 -4.34
CA ASN A 508 38.24 4.80 -3.98
C ASN A 508 38.54 4.53 -2.49
N GLY A 509 37.96 3.47 -1.90
CA GLY A 509 38.29 3.06 -0.52
C GLY A 509 37.76 3.97 0.58
N ARG A 510 36.93 4.96 0.25
CA ARG A 510 36.27 5.83 1.21
C ARG A 510 35.08 5.17 1.88
N LYS A 511 34.59 5.77 2.97
CA LYS A 511 33.58 5.16 3.82
C LYS A 511 32.14 5.41 3.32
N TRP A 512 31.84 6.64 2.91
CA TRP A 512 30.47 7.10 2.65
C TRP A 512 30.21 7.26 1.16
N PHE A 513 29.13 6.64 0.68
CA PHE A 513 28.71 6.70 -0.72
C PHE A 513 27.29 7.23 -0.82
N PRO A 514 26.93 8.03 -1.85
CA PRO A 514 25.56 8.43 -2.11
C PRO A 514 24.66 7.20 -2.22
N MET A 515 23.44 7.35 -1.71
CA MET A 515 22.48 6.25 -1.73
C MET A 515 21.12 6.72 -2.26
N THR A 516 20.53 5.93 -3.16
CA THR A 516 19.13 6.15 -3.54
C THR A 516 18.22 5.82 -2.36
N LYS A 517 17.33 6.71 -2.03
CA LYS A 517 16.33 6.51 -0.98
C LYS A 517 15.02 7.14 -1.43
N GLY A 518 13.89 6.68 -0.89
CA GLY A 518 12.63 7.36 -1.09
C GLY A 518 12.68 8.79 -0.56
N GLY A 519 11.71 9.60 -0.89
CA GLY A 519 11.59 10.99 -0.47
C GLY A 519 10.31 11.59 -1.05
N ASP A 520 10.21 12.91 -1.04
CA ASP A 520 9.09 13.64 -1.59
C ASP A 520 8.88 13.36 -3.09
N PHE A 521 7.68 13.66 -3.59
CA PHE A 521 7.39 13.56 -5.01
C PHE A 521 8.27 14.54 -5.79
N ARG A 522 9.22 14.01 -6.55
CA ARG A 522 10.13 14.80 -7.39
C ARG A 522 10.52 14.01 -8.63
N ARG A 523 10.32 14.61 -9.81
CA ARG A 523 10.73 14.06 -11.11
C ARG A 523 12.12 14.54 -11.49
N TRP A 524 12.77 13.81 -12.35
CA TRP A 524 13.99 14.11 -13.10
C TRP A 524 15.26 14.12 -12.27
N TYR A 525 15.37 14.90 -11.19
CA TYR A 525 16.57 14.99 -10.36
C TYR A 525 16.26 15.44 -8.92
N GLY A 526 17.05 15.00 -7.95
CA GLY A 526 16.97 15.41 -6.53
C GLY A 526 16.69 14.25 -5.56
N ASN A 527 16.34 14.61 -4.30
CA ASN A 527 16.27 13.69 -3.15
C ASN A 527 17.60 12.98 -2.89
N ASN A 528 18.71 13.69 -3.08
CA ASN A 528 20.09 13.21 -2.93
C ASN A 528 20.62 13.58 -1.54
N ASP A 529 19.91 13.20 -0.47
CA ASP A 529 20.18 13.64 0.89
C ASP A 529 21.06 12.65 1.66
N TYR A 530 21.08 11.37 1.24
CA TYR A 530 21.59 10.29 2.05
C TYR A 530 22.87 9.66 1.51
N VAL A 531 23.72 9.27 2.46
CA VAL A 531 24.91 8.46 2.21
C VAL A 531 24.88 7.20 3.06
N VAL A 532 25.48 6.13 2.55
CA VAL A 532 25.57 4.83 3.23
C VAL A 532 27.03 4.46 3.50
N ASN A 533 27.28 3.81 4.63
CA ASN A 533 28.58 3.23 4.93
C ASN A 533 28.85 2.03 4.02
N TRP A 534 29.67 2.24 2.99
CA TRP A 534 30.09 1.19 2.05
C TRP A 534 31.61 0.92 2.13
N GLU A 535 32.23 1.26 3.23
CA GLU A 535 33.65 1.03 3.46
C GLU A 535 34.04 -0.43 3.23
N ASN A 536 35.16 -0.67 2.55
CA ASN A 536 35.63 -2.00 2.20
C ASN A 536 34.54 -2.87 1.52
N ASN A 537 33.85 -2.31 0.53
CA ASN A 537 32.79 -2.99 -0.21
C ASN A 537 31.63 -3.47 0.70
N GLY A 538 31.27 -2.64 1.67
CA GLY A 538 30.18 -2.89 2.59
C GLY A 538 30.48 -3.98 3.63
N PHE A 539 31.73 -4.13 4.04
CA PHE A 539 32.16 -5.16 5.01
C PHE A 539 31.32 -5.12 6.29
N ALA A 540 31.07 -3.96 6.87
CA ALA A 540 30.28 -3.83 8.09
C ALA A 540 28.82 -4.29 7.87
N LEU A 541 28.20 -3.93 6.76
CA LEU A 541 26.86 -4.40 6.39
C LEU A 541 26.81 -5.92 6.16
N ARG A 542 27.79 -6.47 5.46
CA ARG A 542 27.89 -7.92 5.18
C ARG A 542 28.01 -8.78 6.43
N ASN A 543 28.50 -8.23 7.51
CA ASN A 543 28.72 -8.91 8.78
C ASN A 543 27.78 -8.45 9.90
N PHE A 544 26.79 -7.61 9.61
CA PHE A 544 25.84 -7.13 10.61
C PHE A 544 24.81 -8.21 10.96
N LYS A 545 24.93 -8.75 12.20
CA LYS A 545 24.13 -9.86 12.70
C LYS A 545 23.36 -9.45 13.96
N ASP A 546 22.26 -10.16 14.22
CA ASP A 546 21.55 -10.11 15.49
C ASP A 546 22.24 -10.99 16.57
N GLU A 547 21.64 -11.03 17.76
CA GLU A 547 22.13 -11.81 18.91
C GLU A 547 22.15 -13.33 18.63
N ASP A 548 21.28 -13.79 17.73
CA ASP A 548 21.20 -15.18 17.29
C ASP A 548 22.16 -15.51 16.15
N GLY A 549 22.99 -14.55 15.72
CA GLY A 549 23.96 -14.72 14.62
C GLY A 549 23.38 -14.65 13.21
N LYS A 550 22.09 -14.26 13.07
CA LYS A 550 21.43 -14.10 11.77
C LYS A 550 21.72 -12.72 11.18
N LEU A 551 21.98 -12.65 9.88
CA LEU A 551 22.21 -11.39 9.18
C LEU A 551 20.96 -10.49 9.24
N ARG A 552 21.12 -9.27 9.74
CA ARG A 552 20.09 -8.23 9.78
C ARG A 552 20.03 -7.43 8.48
N SER A 553 21.17 -7.18 7.87
CA SER A 553 21.24 -6.51 6.56
C SER A 553 20.99 -7.48 5.42
N VAL A 554 20.47 -6.96 4.32
CA VAL A 554 20.27 -7.75 3.09
C VAL A 554 20.84 -6.97 1.91
N LEU A 555 21.92 -7.49 1.32
CA LEU A 555 22.55 -6.89 0.15
C LEU A 555 22.07 -7.63 -1.11
N ARG A 556 21.37 -6.91 -1.98
CA ARG A 556 20.84 -7.44 -3.24
C ARG A 556 21.49 -6.74 -4.42
N ASN A 557 21.72 -7.46 -5.50
CA ASN A 557 22.09 -6.90 -6.79
C ASN A 557 23.34 -6.00 -6.75
N THR A 558 24.32 -6.34 -5.91
CA THR A 558 25.54 -5.54 -5.69
C THR A 558 26.36 -5.29 -6.95
N GLN A 559 26.21 -6.13 -7.98
CA GLN A 559 26.86 -5.97 -9.30
C GLN A 559 26.35 -4.75 -10.09
N PHE A 560 25.23 -4.16 -9.69
CA PHE A 560 24.66 -2.96 -10.30
C PHE A 560 25.01 -1.68 -9.55
N TYR A 561 25.64 -1.78 -8.37
CA TYR A 561 25.99 -0.59 -7.59
C TYR A 561 27.01 0.25 -8.33
N LEU A 562 27.00 1.55 -8.05
CA LEU A 562 27.86 2.58 -8.64
C LEU A 562 27.62 2.83 -10.14
N ARG A 563 26.66 2.16 -10.77
CA ARG A 563 26.29 2.40 -12.17
C ARG A 563 25.24 3.50 -12.27
N GLU A 564 25.27 4.24 -13.36
CA GLU A 564 24.23 5.18 -13.77
C GLU A 564 22.87 4.48 -13.83
N CYS A 565 21.81 5.15 -13.31
CA CYS A 565 20.48 4.54 -13.25
C CYS A 565 19.35 5.56 -13.13
N ILE A 566 18.13 5.05 -13.24
CA ILE A 566 16.87 5.78 -12.98
C ILE A 566 16.28 5.23 -11.67
N SER A 567 16.16 6.06 -10.64
CA SER A 567 15.58 5.66 -9.36
C SER A 567 14.12 6.09 -9.22
N TRP A 568 13.34 5.36 -8.40
CA TRP A 568 11.97 5.75 -8.02
C TRP A 568 11.69 5.45 -6.55
N ASN A 569 10.56 5.95 -6.03
CA ASN A 569 10.13 5.61 -4.68
C ASN A 569 9.33 4.30 -4.70
N ASP A 570 9.74 3.29 -3.93
CA ASP A 570 9.02 2.00 -3.80
C ASP A 570 7.57 2.20 -3.31
N THR A 571 7.33 3.24 -2.50
CA THR A 571 6.00 3.59 -1.99
C THR A 571 5.80 5.10 -2.11
N THR A 572 4.61 5.52 -2.53
CA THR A 572 4.21 6.93 -2.65
C THR A 572 2.99 7.23 -1.81
N ALA A 573 2.85 8.45 -1.33
CA ALA A 573 1.67 8.88 -0.57
C ALA A 573 0.48 9.25 -1.48
N THR A 574 0.75 9.64 -2.71
CA THR A 574 -0.23 10.18 -3.67
C THR A 574 -0.67 9.18 -4.74
N GLY A 575 -0.07 7.98 -4.79
CA GLY A 575 -0.27 7.04 -5.90
C GLY A 575 0.40 7.46 -7.22
N LYS A 576 1.02 8.64 -7.28
CA LYS A 576 1.81 9.08 -8.45
C LYS A 576 3.25 8.64 -8.28
N ILE A 577 3.84 8.07 -9.31
CA ILE A 577 5.24 7.68 -9.35
C ILE A 577 6.08 8.79 -10.00
N ALA A 578 7.30 8.96 -9.52
CA ALA A 578 8.27 9.90 -10.06
C ALA A 578 9.63 9.23 -10.19
N PHE A 579 10.27 9.44 -11.32
CA PHE A 579 11.58 8.89 -11.63
C PHE A 579 12.64 9.97 -11.63
N ARG A 580 13.83 9.61 -11.10
CA ARG A 580 14.97 10.53 -10.95
C ARG A 580 16.22 9.90 -11.54
N TYR A 581 16.98 10.71 -12.26
CA TYR A 581 18.29 10.37 -12.76
C TYR A 581 19.32 10.30 -11.63
N GLN A 582 20.13 9.24 -11.62
CA GLN A 582 21.24 9.06 -10.73
C GLN A 582 22.49 8.82 -11.57
N PRO A 583 23.51 9.67 -11.49
CA PRO A 583 24.79 9.44 -12.17
C PRO A 583 25.53 8.26 -11.53
N GLU A 584 26.67 7.91 -12.09
CA GLU A 584 27.56 6.91 -11.50
C GLU A 584 27.94 7.27 -10.06
N GLY A 585 28.16 6.25 -9.22
CA GLY A 585 28.61 6.40 -7.84
C GLY A 585 27.57 6.16 -6.77
N TYR A 586 26.31 5.90 -7.12
CA TYR A 586 25.24 5.64 -6.16
C TYR A 586 25.11 4.16 -5.78
N ILE A 587 24.77 3.92 -4.52
CA ILE A 587 24.37 2.62 -3.98
C ILE A 587 22.84 2.56 -3.95
N SER A 588 22.22 1.56 -4.58
CA SER A 588 20.78 1.43 -4.58
C SER A 588 20.24 0.85 -3.26
N ASN A 589 19.14 1.43 -2.75
CA ASN A 589 18.44 1.01 -1.54
C ASN A 589 17.11 0.31 -1.88
N ALA A 590 16.56 -0.42 -0.94
CA ALA A 590 15.28 -1.09 -1.10
C ALA A 590 14.09 -0.14 -1.23
N SER A 591 14.12 1.04 -0.61
CA SER A 591 13.08 2.06 -0.72
C SER A 591 13.25 3.02 -1.91
N GLY A 592 14.44 3.00 -2.54
CA GLY A 592 14.77 3.70 -3.77
C GLY A 592 15.30 2.72 -4.81
N PRO A 593 14.47 1.80 -5.34
CA PRO A 593 14.89 0.87 -6.37
C PRO A 593 15.27 1.60 -7.66
N CYS A 594 16.00 0.90 -8.54
CA CYS A 594 16.58 1.50 -9.74
C CYS A 594 16.31 0.67 -10.99
N VAL A 595 16.17 1.35 -12.14
CA VAL A 595 16.26 0.79 -13.48
C VAL A 595 17.67 1.05 -13.99
N PHE A 596 18.40 0.00 -14.34
CA PHE A 596 19.70 0.05 -15.01
C PHE A 596 19.52 -0.34 -16.47
N ALA A 597 20.17 0.33 -17.38
CA ALA A 597 20.12 0.01 -18.80
C ALA A 597 21.55 0.06 -19.39
N ASP A 598 21.81 -0.80 -20.35
CA ASP A 598 23.08 -0.77 -21.07
C ASP A 598 23.02 0.19 -22.26
N HIS A 599 21.79 0.48 -22.77
CA HIS A 599 21.51 1.38 -23.88
C HIS A 599 20.18 2.13 -23.64
N ASP A 600 19.98 3.24 -24.34
CA ASP A 600 18.72 3.99 -24.40
C ASP A 600 18.20 4.51 -23.05
N LEU A 601 19.08 4.72 -22.05
CA LEU A 601 18.67 5.12 -20.69
C LEU A 601 17.79 6.37 -20.68
N PHE A 602 18.13 7.39 -21.47
CA PHE A 602 17.37 8.65 -21.52
C PHE A 602 16.03 8.52 -22.24
N TYR A 603 15.94 7.68 -23.28
CA TYR A 603 14.66 7.31 -23.88
C TYR A 603 13.72 6.65 -22.86
N LEU A 604 14.21 5.63 -22.14
CA LEU A 604 13.46 4.95 -21.09
C LEU A 604 13.08 5.92 -19.97
N PHE A 605 13.96 6.83 -19.63
CA PHE A 605 13.71 7.83 -18.59
C PHE A 605 12.60 8.82 -18.97
N GLY A 606 12.57 9.29 -20.22
CA GLY A 606 11.49 10.10 -20.76
C GLY A 606 10.16 9.36 -20.74
N LEU A 607 10.13 8.11 -21.20
CA LEU A 607 8.95 7.27 -21.17
C LEU A 607 8.44 7.07 -19.74
N LEU A 608 9.32 6.68 -18.80
CA LEU A 608 8.94 6.39 -17.42
C LEU A 608 8.36 7.60 -16.70
N ASN A 609 8.81 8.83 -17.01
CA ASN A 609 8.22 10.06 -16.46
C ASN A 609 7.01 10.58 -17.24
N SER A 610 6.65 9.98 -18.39
CA SER A 610 5.49 10.41 -19.18
C SER A 610 4.17 9.98 -18.57
N ILE A 611 3.08 10.66 -18.99
CA ILE A 611 1.70 10.30 -18.61
C ILE A 611 1.33 8.89 -19.09
N VAL A 612 1.94 8.41 -20.18
CA VAL A 612 1.73 7.05 -20.70
C VAL A 612 2.19 6.00 -19.70
N SER A 613 3.40 6.15 -19.18
CA SER A 613 3.93 5.24 -18.15
C SER A 613 3.13 5.31 -16.85
N GLN A 614 2.70 6.51 -16.43
CA GLN A 614 1.82 6.67 -15.28
C GLN A 614 0.53 5.85 -15.47
N LYS A 615 -0.10 5.94 -16.66
CA LYS A 615 -1.33 5.21 -16.97
C LYS A 615 -1.12 3.69 -17.02
N LEU A 616 -0.02 3.22 -17.59
CA LEU A 616 0.35 1.80 -17.61
C LEU A 616 0.62 1.27 -16.19
N LEU A 617 1.28 2.04 -15.35
CA LEU A 617 1.56 1.65 -13.98
C LEU A 617 0.32 1.69 -13.08
N GLU A 618 -0.68 2.52 -13.34
CA GLU A 618 -2.00 2.45 -12.69
C GLU A 618 -2.67 1.11 -12.94
N ILE A 619 -2.46 0.51 -14.12
CA ILE A 619 -3.00 -0.80 -14.49
C ILE A 619 -2.19 -1.93 -13.83
N LEU A 620 -0.85 -1.86 -13.95
CA LEU A 620 0.05 -2.90 -13.47
C LEU A 620 0.22 -2.90 -11.94
N ALA A 621 0.08 -1.73 -11.31
CA ALA A 621 0.27 -1.49 -9.88
C ALA A 621 -0.85 -0.61 -9.30
N PRO A 622 -2.12 -1.07 -9.29
CA PRO A 622 -3.26 -0.28 -8.80
C PRO A 622 -3.24 -0.11 -7.26
N ASN A 623 -2.13 0.37 -6.74
CA ASN A 623 -1.89 0.64 -5.32
C ASN A 623 -0.76 1.68 -5.19
N MET A 624 -0.44 2.09 -3.96
CA MET A 624 0.60 3.09 -3.70
C MET A 624 2.03 2.52 -3.66
N LYS A 625 2.20 1.24 -4.00
CA LYS A 625 3.50 0.57 -3.96
C LYS A 625 3.89 0.05 -5.33
N PHE A 626 5.01 0.56 -5.85
CA PHE A 626 5.55 0.24 -7.17
C PHE A 626 6.74 -0.72 -7.04
N GLU A 627 6.45 -2.02 -7.03
CA GLU A 627 7.47 -3.05 -6.89
C GLU A 627 8.23 -3.30 -8.21
N VAL A 628 9.45 -3.79 -8.08
CA VAL A 628 10.33 -4.11 -9.23
C VAL A 628 9.68 -5.06 -10.23
N GLY A 629 8.87 -6.03 -9.76
CA GLY A 629 8.16 -6.97 -10.63
C GLY A 629 7.13 -6.29 -11.53
N GLN A 630 6.39 -5.31 -11.01
CA GLN A 630 5.41 -4.54 -11.76
C GLN A 630 6.10 -3.58 -12.74
N MET A 631 7.18 -2.93 -12.30
CA MET A 631 8.00 -2.08 -13.16
C MET A 631 8.57 -2.85 -14.36
N ALA A 632 9.00 -4.09 -14.14
CA ALA A 632 9.55 -4.97 -15.17
C ALA A 632 8.56 -5.27 -16.31
N LEU A 633 7.25 -5.17 -16.06
CA LEU A 633 6.18 -5.46 -17.01
C LEU A 633 5.74 -4.25 -17.87
N VAL A 634 6.24 -3.04 -17.61
CA VAL A 634 5.89 -1.85 -18.41
C VAL A 634 6.23 -2.12 -19.89
N PRO A 635 5.26 -2.08 -20.82
CA PRO A 635 5.51 -2.34 -22.22
C PRO A 635 6.29 -1.20 -22.88
N ILE A 636 7.26 -1.55 -23.72
CA ILE A 636 8.15 -0.60 -24.39
C ILE A 636 7.95 -0.64 -25.90
N ILE A 637 7.43 0.44 -26.46
CA ILE A 637 7.46 0.68 -27.91
C ILE A 637 8.70 1.54 -28.18
N LYS A 638 9.71 0.96 -28.84
CA LYS A 638 10.97 1.64 -29.09
C LYS A 638 10.90 2.42 -30.41
N LYS A 639 11.18 3.72 -30.34
CA LYS A 639 11.39 4.58 -31.51
C LYS A 639 12.70 5.34 -31.31
N GLN A 640 13.70 5.03 -32.12
CA GLN A 640 14.98 5.74 -32.04
C GLN A 640 14.79 7.23 -32.35
N SER A 641 15.25 8.12 -31.44
CA SER A 641 15.18 9.55 -31.63
C SER A 641 16.18 10.25 -30.72
N ASN A 642 17.23 10.82 -31.30
CA ASN A 642 18.18 11.69 -30.58
C ASN A 642 17.46 12.90 -29.97
N TYR A 643 16.36 13.35 -30.59
CA TYR A 643 15.58 14.48 -30.08
C TYR A 643 15.00 14.20 -28.68
N ILE A 644 14.50 12.97 -28.45
CA ILE A 644 13.96 12.59 -27.14
C ILE A 644 15.07 12.63 -26.09
N ASP A 645 16.21 12.03 -26.39
CA ASP A 645 17.35 11.98 -25.46
C ASP A 645 17.85 13.38 -25.10
N ASP A 646 17.96 14.28 -26.09
CA ASP A 646 18.38 15.66 -25.89
C ASP A 646 17.35 16.46 -25.06
N LEU A 647 16.06 16.26 -25.32
CA LEU A 647 14.97 16.90 -24.59
C LEU A 647 14.98 16.45 -23.13
N VAL A 648 15.13 15.15 -22.86
CA VAL A 648 15.20 14.58 -21.52
C VAL A 648 16.43 15.08 -20.77
N ARG A 649 17.61 15.13 -21.39
CA ARG A 649 18.84 15.69 -20.79
C ARG A 649 18.64 17.16 -20.39
N LYS A 650 18.11 17.99 -21.28
CA LYS A 650 17.78 19.39 -20.95
C LYS A 650 16.79 19.52 -19.80
N THR A 651 15.85 18.61 -19.72
CA THR A 651 14.87 18.55 -18.62
C THR A 651 15.55 18.23 -17.28
N VAL A 652 16.47 17.25 -17.29
CA VAL A 652 17.31 16.93 -16.11
C VAL A 652 18.12 18.14 -15.68
N ASP A 653 18.78 18.84 -16.63
CA ASP A 653 19.63 20.00 -16.33
C ASP A 653 18.84 21.13 -15.66
N ILE A 654 17.61 21.39 -16.10
CA ILE A 654 16.71 22.38 -15.48
C ILE A 654 16.43 22.01 -14.01
N VAL A 655 16.06 20.75 -13.74
CA VAL A 655 15.69 20.31 -12.41
C VAL A 655 16.93 20.18 -11.50
N LYS A 656 18.08 19.78 -12.07
CA LYS A 656 19.37 19.80 -11.35
C LYS A 656 19.76 21.22 -10.96
N SER A 657 19.61 22.17 -11.85
CA SER A 657 19.87 23.58 -11.58
C SER A 657 18.97 24.16 -10.48
N ASP A 658 17.68 23.71 -10.41
CA ASP A 658 16.80 24.06 -9.29
C ASP A 658 17.27 23.43 -7.97
N TRP A 659 17.62 22.14 -7.98
CA TRP A 659 18.11 21.42 -6.80
C TRP A 659 19.38 22.06 -6.24
N ASP A 660 20.35 22.37 -7.10
CA ASP A 660 21.65 22.91 -6.74
C ASP A 660 21.59 24.39 -6.32
N SER A 661 20.46 25.07 -6.50
CA SER A 661 20.24 26.43 -6.01
C SER A 661 20.01 26.50 -4.48
N PHE A 662 19.94 25.34 -3.78
CA PHE A 662 19.64 25.27 -2.35
C PHE A 662 20.70 24.48 -1.58
N GLU A 663 20.94 24.84 -0.33
CA GLU A 663 21.92 24.22 0.58
C GLU A 663 21.69 22.73 0.85
N THR A 664 20.52 22.18 0.46
CA THR A 664 20.24 20.74 0.48
C THR A 664 21.07 19.95 -0.52
N SER A 665 21.60 20.59 -1.55
CA SER A 665 22.50 19.96 -2.51
C SER A 665 23.97 20.06 -2.06
N TRP A 666 24.73 18.95 -2.23
CA TRP A 666 26.19 19.01 -2.09
C TRP A 666 26.91 19.73 -3.25
N ASP A 667 26.19 19.99 -4.36
CA ASP A 667 26.66 20.78 -5.52
C ASP A 667 26.26 22.25 -5.42
N PHE A 668 25.66 22.69 -4.29
CA PHE A 668 25.35 24.10 -4.02
C PHE A 668 26.62 24.96 -4.04
N LYS A 669 26.57 26.07 -4.76
CA LYS A 669 27.74 26.97 -4.94
C LYS A 669 27.61 28.27 -4.19
N PHE A 670 26.67 29.09 -4.58
CA PHE A 670 26.35 30.38 -3.97
C PHE A 670 24.82 30.48 -3.79
N HIS A 671 24.41 31.27 -2.81
CA HIS A 671 22.98 31.58 -2.67
C HIS A 671 22.50 32.38 -3.90
N PRO A 672 21.35 32.07 -4.52
CA PRO A 672 20.90 32.73 -5.75
C PRO A 672 20.84 34.25 -5.71
N LEU A 673 20.51 34.84 -4.56
CA LEU A 673 20.47 36.30 -4.44
C LEU A 673 21.88 36.92 -4.47
N VAL A 674 22.90 36.21 -3.94
CA VAL A 674 24.31 36.62 -4.01
C VAL A 674 24.89 36.38 -5.42
N GLU A 675 24.53 35.22 -6.06
CA GLU A 675 24.98 34.92 -7.40
C GLU A 675 24.42 35.93 -8.43
N ASN A 676 23.15 36.30 -8.30
CA ASN A 676 22.51 37.30 -9.16
C ASN A 676 23.17 38.69 -9.02
N GLN A 677 23.72 39.05 -7.85
CA GLN A 677 24.50 40.25 -7.66
C GLN A 677 25.78 40.27 -8.55
N GLN A 678 26.45 39.12 -8.67
CA GLN A 678 27.66 38.99 -9.49
C GLN A 678 27.37 39.12 -10.99
N TYR A 679 26.20 38.62 -11.44
CA TYR A 679 25.74 38.72 -12.84
C TYR A 679 25.24 40.14 -13.21
N ALA A 680 24.88 40.96 -12.25
CA ALA A 680 24.37 42.31 -12.49
C ALA A 680 25.40 43.20 -13.25
N ALA A 681 26.69 42.94 -13.12
CA ALA A 681 27.75 43.60 -13.89
C ALA A 681 27.68 43.31 -15.41
N THR A 682 26.96 42.27 -15.84
CA THR A 682 26.83 41.84 -17.23
C THR A 682 25.57 42.40 -17.93
N TYR A 683 24.62 42.92 -17.16
CA TYR A 683 23.37 43.54 -17.65
C TYR A 683 23.37 45.02 -17.31
N HIS A 684 23.07 45.93 -18.28
CA HIS A 684 22.91 47.33 -18.06
C HIS A 684 21.67 47.62 -17.19
N PHE A 685 21.84 47.62 -15.87
CA PHE A 685 20.84 48.13 -14.93
C PHE A 685 21.11 49.60 -14.63
N ASP A 686 20.05 50.38 -14.32
CA ASP A 686 20.14 51.70 -13.72
C ASP A 686 20.86 51.56 -12.37
N GLU A 687 21.90 52.39 -12.12
CA GLU A 687 22.73 52.31 -10.90
C GLU A 687 21.89 52.37 -9.61
N GLN A 688 20.72 53.04 -9.67
CA GLN A 688 19.84 53.21 -8.51
C GLN A 688 19.00 51.94 -8.17
N ASN A 689 18.84 50.96 -9.10
CA ASN A 689 18.04 49.75 -8.91
C ASN A 689 18.80 48.48 -9.30
N SER A 690 20.13 48.50 -9.20
CA SER A 690 20.97 47.37 -9.58
C SER A 690 20.88 46.20 -8.60
N PRO A 691 20.75 44.95 -9.06
CA PRO A 691 20.87 43.74 -8.23
C PRO A 691 22.21 43.68 -7.48
N ALA A 692 23.23 44.39 -7.93
CA ALA A 692 24.52 44.51 -7.25
C ALA A 692 24.45 45.18 -5.87
N HIS A 693 23.41 46.01 -5.65
CA HIS A 693 23.28 46.81 -4.44
C HIS A 693 21.96 46.58 -3.68
N HIS A 694 20.95 45.97 -4.34
CA HIS A 694 19.62 45.80 -3.74
C HIS A 694 19.21 44.35 -3.73
N ILE A 695 18.94 43.80 -2.56
CA ILE A 695 18.40 42.44 -2.38
C ILE A 695 17.04 42.31 -3.09
N SER A 696 16.21 43.35 -3.04
CA SER A 696 14.90 43.37 -3.74
C SER A 696 15.08 43.18 -5.25
N ALA A 697 16.05 43.81 -5.88
CA ALA A 697 16.33 43.65 -7.30
C ALA A 697 16.91 42.26 -7.63
N ALA A 698 17.83 41.76 -6.79
CA ALA A 698 18.36 40.39 -6.91
C ALA A 698 17.22 39.35 -6.76
N TYR A 699 16.24 39.59 -5.88
CA TYR A 699 15.06 38.75 -5.72
C TYR A 699 14.16 38.80 -6.96
N GLN A 700 13.91 39.98 -7.57
CA GLN A 700 13.14 40.06 -8.81
C GLN A 700 13.80 39.27 -9.97
N MET A 701 15.13 39.30 -10.08
CA MET A 701 15.82 38.43 -11.02
C MET A 701 15.65 36.94 -10.70
N TRP A 702 15.65 36.59 -9.42
CA TRP A 702 15.40 35.21 -8.98
C TRP A 702 13.98 34.78 -9.31
N VAL A 703 12.97 35.64 -9.08
CA VAL A 703 11.57 35.39 -9.51
C VAL A 703 11.51 35.08 -11.00
N ALA A 704 12.10 35.93 -11.84
CA ALA A 704 12.12 35.74 -13.28
C ALA A 704 12.85 34.45 -13.70
N THR A 705 13.93 34.09 -13.01
CA THR A 705 14.71 32.89 -13.29
C THR A 705 13.95 31.63 -12.94
N THR A 706 13.32 31.58 -11.75
CA THR A 706 12.54 30.42 -11.31
C THR A 706 11.27 30.26 -12.13
N GLU A 707 10.58 31.35 -12.50
CA GLU A 707 9.42 31.30 -13.39
C GLU A 707 9.78 30.74 -14.79
N ARG A 708 10.88 31.21 -15.37
CA ARG A 708 11.37 30.69 -16.66
C ARG A 708 11.72 29.20 -16.56
N ARG A 709 12.38 28.74 -15.47
CA ARG A 709 12.65 27.31 -15.24
C ARG A 709 11.37 26.50 -15.13
N PHE A 710 10.38 27.02 -14.43
CA PHE A 710 9.09 26.38 -14.25
C PHE A 710 8.35 26.20 -15.57
N GLN A 711 8.23 27.27 -16.36
CA GLN A 711 7.56 27.23 -17.65
C GLN A 711 8.29 26.34 -18.66
N GLN A 712 9.63 26.39 -18.68
CA GLN A 712 10.42 25.54 -19.56
C GLN A 712 10.30 24.06 -19.20
N LEU A 713 10.31 23.71 -17.91
CA LEU A 713 10.11 22.34 -17.44
C LEU A 713 8.72 21.85 -17.84
N LYS A 714 7.67 22.63 -17.57
CA LYS A 714 6.30 22.30 -17.96
C LYS A 714 6.18 22.04 -19.45
N THR A 715 6.72 22.93 -20.28
CA THR A 715 6.72 22.79 -21.75
C THR A 715 7.46 21.52 -22.19
N ASN A 716 8.60 21.21 -21.58
CA ASN A 716 9.35 20.01 -21.89
C ASN A 716 8.58 18.73 -21.51
N GLU A 717 7.96 18.72 -20.33
CA GLU A 717 7.14 17.59 -19.87
C GLU A 717 5.91 17.35 -20.76
N GLU A 718 5.23 18.42 -21.17
CA GLU A 718 4.10 18.37 -22.10
C GLU A 718 4.53 17.85 -23.48
N GLU A 719 5.71 18.25 -23.96
CA GLU A 719 6.25 17.74 -25.23
C GLU A 719 6.65 16.25 -25.12
N ILE A 720 7.28 15.84 -24.03
CA ILE A 720 7.57 14.43 -23.75
C ILE A 720 6.27 13.61 -23.72
N ASN A 721 5.25 14.10 -23.04
CA ASN A 721 3.93 13.47 -22.99
C ASN A 721 3.33 13.32 -24.40
N ARG A 722 3.35 14.40 -25.20
CA ARG A 722 2.82 14.40 -26.59
C ARG A 722 3.52 13.34 -27.44
N ILE A 723 4.85 13.29 -27.37
CA ILE A 723 5.65 12.32 -28.13
C ILE A 723 5.27 10.88 -27.76
N PHE A 724 5.19 10.56 -26.47
CA PHE A 724 4.87 9.19 -26.05
C PHE A 724 3.39 8.85 -26.26
N ILE A 725 2.46 9.79 -26.11
CA ILE A 725 1.05 9.60 -26.50
C ILE A 725 0.97 9.21 -27.98
N ASP A 726 1.71 9.89 -28.85
CA ASP A 726 1.74 9.60 -30.29
C ASP A 726 2.39 8.24 -30.61
N ILE A 727 3.51 7.91 -29.96
CA ILE A 727 4.18 6.62 -30.14
C ILE A 727 3.28 5.45 -29.74
N TYR A 728 2.50 5.60 -28.67
CA TYR A 728 1.62 4.56 -28.14
C TYR A 728 0.21 4.57 -28.77
N GLY A 729 -0.11 5.60 -29.56
CA GLY A 729 -1.42 5.74 -30.22
C GLY A 729 -2.57 5.96 -29.24
N LEU A 730 -2.35 6.82 -28.23
CA LEU A 730 -3.28 7.08 -27.13
C LEU A 730 -3.88 8.51 -27.16
N GLN A 731 -3.88 9.17 -28.32
CA GLN A 731 -4.37 10.55 -28.51
C GLN A 731 -5.86 10.72 -28.15
N GLY A 732 -6.65 9.66 -28.21
CA GLY A 732 -8.07 9.68 -27.83
C GLY A 732 -8.32 9.44 -26.33
N GLU A 733 -7.28 9.12 -25.57
CA GLU A 733 -7.39 8.69 -24.17
C GLU A 733 -6.61 9.56 -23.19
N LEU A 734 -5.48 10.12 -23.62
CA LEU A 734 -4.57 10.89 -22.77
C LEU A 734 -4.33 12.27 -23.37
N THR A 735 -4.12 13.23 -22.51
CA THR A 735 -3.75 14.60 -22.86
C THR A 735 -2.31 14.89 -22.41
N PRO A 736 -1.55 15.71 -23.14
CA PRO A 736 -0.17 16.00 -22.78
C PRO A 736 0.00 17.01 -21.65
N GLU A 737 -1.06 17.74 -21.29
CA GLU A 737 -1.04 18.83 -20.31
C GLU A 737 -0.52 18.37 -18.95
N VAL A 738 0.29 19.25 -18.32
CA VAL A 738 0.85 19.04 -16.99
C VAL A 738 0.27 20.10 -16.05
N GLU A 739 -0.32 19.66 -14.95
CA GLU A 739 -0.82 20.59 -13.93
C GLU A 739 0.33 21.27 -13.17
N ASP A 740 0.16 22.52 -12.79
CA ASP A 740 1.20 23.29 -12.11
C ASP A 740 1.67 22.64 -10.81
N LYS A 741 0.79 21.95 -10.09
CA LYS A 741 1.11 21.21 -8.86
C LYS A 741 2.05 20.00 -9.08
N ASP A 742 2.12 19.48 -10.31
CA ASP A 742 2.93 18.32 -10.69
C ASP A 742 4.31 18.70 -11.25
N VAL A 743 4.53 20.00 -11.51
CA VAL A 743 5.84 20.55 -11.92
C VAL A 743 6.76 20.64 -10.69
N THR A 744 7.88 19.92 -10.70
CA THR A 744 8.68 19.68 -9.48
C THR A 744 9.84 20.64 -9.24
N VAL A 745 9.98 21.72 -10.02
CA VAL A 745 10.88 22.84 -9.71
C VAL A 745 10.17 23.90 -8.89
N ARG A 746 10.92 24.60 -8.06
CA ARG A 746 10.40 25.60 -7.11
C ARG A 746 10.24 26.95 -7.78
N LYS A 747 9.11 27.61 -7.59
CA LYS A 747 8.98 29.05 -7.84
C LYS A 747 9.60 29.83 -6.68
N ALA A 748 9.98 31.09 -6.90
CA ALA A 748 10.46 31.93 -5.83
C ALA A 748 9.37 32.12 -4.75
N ASP A 749 9.80 32.12 -3.50
CA ASP A 749 9.02 32.41 -2.32
C ASP A 749 9.81 33.33 -1.41
N LEU A 750 9.33 34.57 -1.18
CA LEU A 750 10.10 35.59 -0.48
C LEU A 750 10.53 35.13 0.92
N GLY A 751 9.58 34.60 1.70
CA GLY A 751 9.87 34.19 3.07
C GLY A 751 10.86 33.02 3.16
N ARG A 752 10.74 32.02 2.28
CA ARG A 752 11.68 30.90 2.20
C ARG A 752 13.07 31.37 1.74
N ASP A 753 13.11 32.16 0.69
CA ASP A 753 14.36 32.54 0.03
C ASP A 753 15.17 33.55 0.88
N ILE A 754 14.51 34.44 1.63
CA ILE A 754 15.16 35.32 2.63
C ILE A 754 15.68 34.47 3.82
N ARG A 755 14.93 33.50 4.36
CA ARG A 755 15.46 32.61 5.41
C ARG A 755 16.68 31.82 4.92
N SER A 756 16.67 31.40 3.66
CA SER A 756 17.80 30.72 3.03
C SER A 756 19.00 31.61 2.89
N LEU A 757 18.78 32.91 2.57
CA LEU A 757 19.87 33.93 2.52
C LEU A 757 20.50 34.13 3.91
N ILE A 758 19.66 34.22 4.96
CA ILE A 758 20.17 34.33 6.35
C ILE A 758 20.96 33.06 6.72
N SER A 759 20.47 31.88 6.39
CA SER A 759 21.19 30.61 6.62
C SER A 759 22.55 30.59 5.93
N TYR A 760 22.61 31.02 4.67
CA TYR A 760 23.86 31.13 3.91
C TYR A 760 24.82 32.14 4.54
N ALA A 761 24.35 33.32 4.98
CA ALA A 761 25.16 34.31 5.66
C ALA A 761 25.75 33.76 6.98
N VAL A 762 24.94 33.06 7.78
CA VAL A 762 25.41 32.38 9.00
C VAL A 762 26.45 31.31 8.64
N GLY A 763 26.24 30.56 7.56
CA GLY A 763 27.22 29.64 7.03
C GLY A 763 28.55 30.29 6.64
N CYS A 764 28.52 31.53 6.12
CA CYS A 764 29.72 32.34 5.87
C CYS A 764 30.41 32.78 7.18
N MET A 765 29.63 33.11 8.22
CA MET A 765 30.21 33.53 9.53
C MET A 765 31.00 32.38 10.16
N PHE A 766 30.52 31.17 10.06
CA PHE A 766 31.18 29.94 10.56
C PHE A 766 32.12 29.28 9.55
N GLY A 767 32.32 29.89 8.37
CA GLY A 767 33.23 29.41 7.34
C GLY A 767 32.80 28.12 6.64
N ARG A 768 31.51 27.75 6.70
CA ARG A 768 30.93 26.67 5.90
C ARG A 768 30.87 27.07 4.41
N TYR A 769 30.62 28.36 4.17
CA TYR A 769 30.62 29.00 2.86
C TYR A 769 31.55 30.19 2.84
N SER A 770 31.84 30.65 1.65
CA SER A 770 32.66 31.85 1.44
C SER A 770 32.08 32.70 0.30
N LEU A 771 32.27 34.01 0.38
CA LEU A 771 31.97 34.91 -0.73
C LEU A 771 33.02 34.82 -1.85
N ASP A 772 34.23 34.31 -1.54
CA ASP A 772 35.38 34.24 -2.44
C ASP A 772 35.54 32.88 -3.13
N LYS A 773 34.81 31.83 -2.66
CA LYS A 773 34.92 30.48 -3.14
C LYS A 773 33.52 29.81 -3.31
N PRO A 774 33.25 29.17 -4.45
CA PRO A 774 31.99 28.47 -4.63
C PRO A 774 31.91 27.18 -3.80
N GLY A 775 30.73 26.88 -3.27
CA GLY A 775 30.41 25.62 -2.58
C GLY A 775 30.89 25.58 -1.13
N LEU A 776 30.98 24.37 -0.60
CA LEU A 776 31.45 24.14 0.77
C LEU A 776 32.94 24.47 0.90
N VAL A 777 33.30 25.26 1.93
CA VAL A 777 34.65 25.59 2.29
C VAL A 777 34.94 25.05 3.70
N PHE A 778 36.13 24.60 3.93
CA PHE A 778 36.49 24.05 5.23
C PHE A 778 37.05 25.16 6.11
N ALA A 779 36.34 25.48 7.20
CA ALA A 779 36.75 26.50 8.17
C ALA A 779 37.58 25.94 9.34
N GLY A 780 37.73 24.64 9.45
CA GLY A 780 38.56 24.02 10.46
C GLY A 780 39.99 23.87 10.01
N TYR A 781 40.82 23.41 10.91
CA TYR A 781 42.22 23.10 10.61
C TYR A 781 42.26 21.85 9.71
N SER A 782 43.03 21.90 8.61
CA SER A 782 43.23 20.74 7.78
C SER A 782 44.08 19.70 8.51
N LYS A 783 43.59 18.50 8.71
CA LYS A 783 44.39 17.39 9.20
C LYS A 783 45.49 17.10 8.18
N ILE A 784 46.76 17.26 8.56
CA ILE A 784 47.83 16.71 7.73
C ILE A 784 47.73 15.20 7.85
N GLU A 785 47.37 14.51 6.76
CA GLU A 785 47.62 13.07 6.67
C GLU A 785 49.14 12.90 6.86
N GLN A 786 49.51 12.12 7.85
CA GLN A 786 50.89 11.65 7.97
C GLN A 786 51.22 10.89 6.67
N THR A 787 51.71 11.60 5.68
CA THR A 787 52.63 10.97 4.76
C THR A 787 53.75 10.44 5.64
N THR A 788 54.08 9.16 5.46
CA THR A 788 55.26 8.49 6.03
C THR A 788 56.54 9.12 5.54
N LYS A 789 56.67 10.42 5.73
CA LYS A 789 57.98 11.09 5.81
C LYS A 789 58.38 10.93 7.24
N THR A 790 59.40 10.11 7.47
CA THR A 790 60.29 10.22 8.59
C THR A 790 60.55 11.71 8.78
N LEU A 791 59.87 12.34 9.72
CA LEU A 791 60.14 13.68 10.15
C LEU A 791 61.50 13.59 10.89
N ASP A 792 62.51 14.14 10.31
CA ASP A 792 63.76 14.43 11.03
C ASP A 792 63.33 15.34 12.18
N GLY A 793 63.76 15.01 13.42
CA GLY A 793 63.20 15.45 14.67
C GLY A 793 63.48 16.92 15.00
N ASP A 794 63.64 17.84 14.04
CA ASP A 794 64.02 19.23 14.23
C ASP A 794 62.96 20.27 13.80
N ASP A 795 61.65 19.87 13.62
CA ASP A 795 60.61 20.84 13.37
C ASP A 795 60.05 21.36 14.71
N PRO A 796 60.33 22.59 15.11
CA PRO A 796 59.92 23.15 16.40
C PRO A 796 58.40 23.31 16.57
N GLU A 797 57.63 23.19 15.50
CA GLU A 797 56.15 23.20 15.56
C GLU A 797 55.56 21.85 15.98
N LEU A 798 56.25 20.75 15.67
CA LEU A 798 55.81 19.40 16.03
C LEU A 798 55.97 19.12 17.54
N GLU A 799 56.98 19.72 18.22
CA GLU A 799 57.18 19.57 19.66
C GLU A 799 55.97 20.04 20.50
N LYS A 800 55.19 20.99 20.00
CA LYS A 800 54.01 21.52 20.73
C LYS A 800 52.90 20.50 20.84
N PHE A 801 52.90 19.47 20.01
CA PHE A 801 51.85 18.46 19.92
C PHE A 801 52.32 17.04 20.25
N ALA A 802 53.60 16.91 20.65
CA ALA A 802 54.17 15.62 21.05
C ALA A 802 53.60 15.16 22.39
N LYS A 803 52.94 14.04 22.41
CA LYS A 803 52.47 13.37 23.63
C LYS A 803 53.25 12.08 23.83
N GLN A 804 53.99 11.99 24.94
CA GLN A 804 54.72 10.78 25.30
C GLN A 804 53.72 9.73 25.83
N ASN A 805 53.66 8.60 25.19
CA ASN A 805 52.79 7.47 25.59
C ASN A 805 53.44 6.68 26.74
N ALA A 806 52.65 5.87 27.45
CA ALA A 806 53.14 5.09 28.59
C ALA A 806 54.21 4.04 28.21
N ASP A 807 54.37 3.72 26.94
CA ASP A 807 55.36 2.80 26.39
C ASP A 807 56.67 3.48 25.93
N GLY A 808 56.78 4.80 26.18
CA GLY A 808 57.95 5.61 25.78
C GLY A 808 57.92 6.08 24.31
N SER A 809 56.92 5.68 23.51
CA SER A 809 56.72 6.20 22.16
C SER A 809 56.14 7.62 22.20
N VAL A 810 56.46 8.42 21.19
CA VAL A 810 55.89 9.77 21.06
C VAL A 810 54.80 9.73 19.99
N SER A 811 53.54 9.96 20.40
CA SER A 811 52.47 10.19 19.45
C SER A 811 52.25 11.68 19.25
N TYR A 812 52.24 12.10 17.99
CA TYR A 812 51.85 13.44 17.64
C TYR A 812 50.35 13.53 17.52
N GLY A 813 49.71 14.46 18.20
CA GLY A 813 48.29 14.76 18.04
C GLY A 813 48.00 15.21 16.59
N SER A 814 46.79 15.19 16.22
CA SER A 814 46.36 15.63 14.87
C SER A 814 46.87 17.04 14.63
N TYR A 815 47.71 17.20 13.63
CA TYR A 815 48.27 18.50 13.25
C TYR A 815 47.24 19.18 12.36
N TYR A 816 46.85 20.40 12.68
CA TYR A 816 45.90 21.20 11.91
C TYR A 816 46.62 22.41 11.31
N HIS A 817 46.53 22.62 10.02
CA HIS A 817 46.94 23.86 9.39
C HIS A 817 45.98 24.98 9.76
N GLU A 818 46.50 26.21 9.87
CA GLU A 818 45.64 27.40 9.98
C GLU A 818 44.66 27.45 8.80
N VAL A 819 43.47 27.97 9.08
CA VAL A 819 42.47 28.28 8.06
C VAL A 819 43.12 29.06 6.93
N ASN A 820 42.93 28.60 5.69
CA ASN A 820 43.44 29.35 4.55
C ASN A 820 42.65 30.65 4.41
N GLN A 821 43.23 31.74 4.93
CA GLN A 821 42.64 33.09 4.95
C GLN A 821 42.35 33.62 3.53
N ASP A 822 43.01 33.10 2.52
CA ASP A 822 42.72 33.48 1.12
C ASP A 822 41.32 33.08 0.68
N ASN A 823 40.66 32.13 1.41
CA ASN A 823 39.30 31.74 1.14
C ASN A 823 38.27 32.69 1.76
N TYR A 824 38.67 33.63 2.62
CA TYR A 824 37.78 34.49 3.42
C TYR A 824 38.20 35.97 3.39
N LYS A 825 38.68 36.44 2.22
CA LYS A 825 39.16 37.83 2.05
C LYS A 825 38.02 38.85 2.12
N SER A 826 36.91 38.56 1.48
CA SER A 826 35.78 39.48 1.41
C SER A 826 34.99 39.56 2.71
N PHE A 827 34.83 38.43 3.39
CA PHE A 827 34.15 38.36 4.69
C PHE A 827 34.90 37.40 5.62
N SER A 828 35.40 37.89 6.74
CA SER A 828 36.17 37.10 7.70
C SER A 828 35.28 36.18 8.53
N ILE A 829 35.72 34.93 8.69
CA ILE A 829 35.09 33.99 9.60
C ILE A 829 35.25 34.45 11.05
N ASP A 830 34.43 33.87 11.92
CA ASP A 830 34.58 34.07 13.35
C ASP A 830 35.87 33.43 13.86
N THR A 831 36.57 34.09 14.82
CA THR A 831 37.91 33.68 15.23
C THR A 831 37.94 32.49 16.15
N ASP A 832 36.91 32.30 16.97
CA ASP A 832 36.78 31.18 17.92
C ASP A 832 35.61 30.24 17.64
N ASN A 833 34.87 30.52 16.59
CA ASN A 833 33.67 29.76 16.19
C ASN A 833 32.50 29.83 17.20
N ILE A 834 32.45 30.88 18.03
CA ILE A 834 31.41 31.11 19.02
C ILE A 834 30.76 32.47 18.72
N ILE A 835 29.59 32.47 18.10
CA ILE A 835 28.84 33.70 17.78
C ILE A 835 27.69 33.83 18.76
N PRO A 836 27.67 34.87 19.64
CA PRO A 836 26.57 35.10 20.57
C PRO A 836 25.23 35.37 19.85
N ILE A 837 24.15 34.90 20.44
CA ILE A 837 22.77 35.23 20.06
C ILE A 837 22.15 35.97 21.24
N CYS A 838 22.00 37.28 21.11
CA CYS A 838 21.53 38.18 22.15
C CYS A 838 20.32 38.97 21.66
N ASP A 839 19.42 39.30 22.59
CA ASP A 839 18.26 40.17 22.31
C ASP A 839 18.68 41.68 22.32
N ASP A 840 19.83 41.98 22.92
CA ASP A 840 20.38 43.33 23.02
C ASP A 840 21.88 43.37 22.57
N ASP A 841 22.37 44.50 22.13
CA ASP A 841 23.75 44.71 21.66
C ASP A 841 24.77 44.65 22.81
N TYR A 842 25.07 43.48 23.35
CA TYR A 842 26.06 43.29 24.41
C TYR A 842 27.47 42.98 23.89
N PHE A 843 27.55 42.43 22.67
CA PHE A 843 28.80 41.96 22.08
C PHE A 843 29.02 42.56 20.69
N ASP A 844 30.21 42.97 20.39
CA ASP A 844 30.57 43.55 19.08
C ASP A 844 30.54 42.51 17.94
N ASP A 845 30.50 41.23 18.28
CA ASP A 845 30.52 40.09 17.37
C ASP A 845 29.28 39.21 17.46
N ASP A 846 28.14 39.71 17.94
CA ASP A 846 26.90 39.02 17.96
C ASP A 846 26.41 38.65 16.53
N ILE A 847 25.47 37.73 16.46
CA ILE A 847 24.96 37.21 15.17
C ILE A 847 24.27 38.32 14.34
N THR A 848 23.60 39.25 15.00
CA THR A 848 22.91 40.37 14.36
C THR A 848 23.87 41.37 13.77
N GLY A 849 24.86 41.83 14.57
CA GLY A 849 25.92 42.71 14.12
C GLY A 849 26.73 42.11 12.98
N ARG A 850 27.09 40.83 13.08
CA ARG A 850 27.79 40.13 11.99
C ARG A 850 26.90 39.96 10.73
N PHE A 851 25.60 39.76 10.88
CA PHE A 851 24.68 39.70 9.74
C PHE A 851 24.57 41.07 9.04
N VAL A 852 24.43 42.16 9.80
CA VAL A 852 24.44 43.51 9.24
C VAL A 852 25.75 43.77 8.48
N LYS A 853 26.88 43.39 9.05
CA LYS A 853 28.22 43.50 8.41
C LYS A 853 28.31 42.66 7.15
N TRP A 854 27.75 41.47 7.13
CA TRP A 854 27.67 40.61 5.96
C TRP A 854 26.85 41.26 4.83
N VAL A 855 25.65 41.80 5.15
CA VAL A 855 24.83 42.53 4.18
C VAL A 855 25.56 43.77 3.64
N GLU A 856 26.20 44.53 4.50
CA GLU A 856 27.04 45.65 4.07
C GLU A 856 28.18 45.22 3.12
N THR A 857 28.81 44.10 3.42
CA THR A 857 29.92 43.55 2.61
C THR A 857 29.42 43.10 1.23
N VAL A 858 28.25 42.44 1.16
CA VAL A 858 27.74 41.93 -0.10
C VAL A 858 27.09 42.98 -0.96
N TYR A 859 26.28 43.89 -0.40
CA TYR A 859 25.45 44.80 -1.17
C TYR A 859 25.88 46.27 -1.07
N GLY A 860 26.82 46.60 -0.20
CA GLY A 860 27.34 47.94 0.01
C GLY A 860 26.70 48.72 1.16
N LYS A 861 27.42 49.75 1.62
CA LYS A 861 26.99 50.55 2.78
C LYS A 861 25.85 51.51 2.44
N GLU A 862 25.77 52.01 1.22
CA GLU A 862 24.83 53.05 0.82
C GLU A 862 23.39 52.56 0.79
N THR A 863 23.16 51.25 0.58
CA THR A 863 21.83 50.62 0.49
C THR A 863 21.51 49.75 1.70
N LEU A 864 22.36 49.76 2.73
CA LEU A 864 22.26 48.88 3.87
C LEU A 864 20.89 48.95 4.56
N GLU A 865 20.40 50.15 4.89
CA GLU A 865 19.12 50.34 5.57
C GLU A 865 17.94 49.81 4.75
N GLU A 866 17.93 50.03 3.43
CA GLU A 866 16.88 49.52 2.51
C GLU A 866 16.90 47.98 2.43
N ASN A 867 18.10 47.40 2.36
CA ASN A 867 18.26 45.96 2.31
C ASN A 867 17.84 45.27 3.60
N LEU A 868 18.20 45.81 4.77
CA LEU A 868 17.76 45.30 6.06
C LEU A 868 16.23 45.42 6.24
N LYS A 869 15.64 46.53 5.78
CA LYS A 869 14.19 46.71 5.80
C LYS A 869 13.47 45.74 4.86
N PHE A 870 14.07 45.35 3.75
CA PHE A 870 13.52 44.36 2.84
C PHE A 870 13.58 42.94 3.42
N ILE A 871 14.58 42.62 4.22
CA ILE A 871 14.76 41.33 4.90
C ILE A 871 13.76 41.16 6.05
N ALA A 872 13.53 42.22 6.82
CA ALA A 872 12.59 42.25 7.95
C ALA A 872 11.11 42.13 7.50
#